data_a10c78b2e4011edeaa2f46aa693c44d8
#
_entry.id   a10c78b2e4011edeaa2f46aa693c44d8
#
_cell.length_a   1.000
_cell.length_b   1.000
_cell.length_c   1.000
_cell.angle_alpha   90.00
_cell.angle_beta   90.00
_cell.angle_gamma   90.00
#
_symmetry.space_group_name_H-M   'P 1'
#
loop_
_entity.id
_entity.type
_entity.pdbx_description
1 polymer ?
#
loop_
_entity_poly.entity_id
_entity_poly.type
_entity_poly.pdbx_seq_one_letter_code
_entity_poly.pdbx_strand_id
1 'polypeptide(L)'
;MQMYLVSSLLVALLSTAFESSIDRAFTAANMNDWQDAASALDEAFTQDPQTFDANNLHYLRGRIAENQTEWLRAREEFNKIGADNPLHSLAVWHALRASVQLHDEASAAQFLGALPREFPAELKMRIAREAGPPLTVKIYEDLSTREARLEQAKLQNDIRSMRDLFREKKDDDVALEAARLFSPHVLTPLDQIDVAQVFAAHRQFEQALPFYEKASADPAHAAVARYETARVYFWLQDYKSAVEMYRAIAKDFQGTNWQKDAEYQIALVYWKMADYHNSETAFLDYIRKYGPAGNKEAAIRNLVDVYRVLGEYRKGVETIDRALLTPLSPVTRQVLLFTKAKILYSEDRYAAASAIFQQLRQMKLRSAAGAATAEEAAYFQALSQSKLGNQAAAEAIWRKLALDEFSYYGQRAAEKLGRTETVVTSTAACLPAENLTVAVEADLASLRHPLRSEISRSSDLVSELVFLRLWDEAAFWMERLGATRIPPRGAAGIAYLAGRYNRSIFYADRLPKTGATLPLLYPAGYGQTICDAAMAQNVDPVWLHAIIWQESRYNPNARSGAAARGLMQFIPETAQAVAASAGMSEVTLDKLYDPAISIQLGAKYWSTLLDQLNSPEMALAAYNGGPDNVEKWRSKALDPELFVADIGFTETKKYVLAVFAVRAAYASLLK
;
A
#
# COMPACT_ATOMS: atom_id res chain seq x y z
N MET A 1 -61.37 30.51 2.21
CA MET A 1 -60.42 30.15 3.26
C MET A 1 -60.27 28.62 3.44
N GLN A 2 -61.36 27.85 3.51
CA GLN A 2 -61.29 26.38 3.59
C GLN A 2 -60.66 25.67 2.38
N MET A 3 -60.91 26.17 1.14
CA MET A 3 -60.26 25.57 -0.06
C MET A 3 -58.74 25.79 -0.12
N TYR A 4 -58.23 26.91 0.38
CA TYR A 4 -56.79 27.19 0.47
C TYR A 4 -56.07 26.32 1.55
N LEU A 5 -56.75 26.04 2.67
CA LEU A 5 -56.23 25.18 3.71
C LEU A 5 -56.18 23.69 3.28
N VAL A 6 -57.17 23.22 2.55
CA VAL A 6 -57.19 21.87 2.00
C VAL A 6 -56.13 21.66 0.92
N SER A 7 -55.93 22.66 0.03
CA SER A 7 -54.90 22.59 -0.99
C SER A 7 -53.48 22.66 -0.38
N SER A 8 -53.24 23.49 0.63
CA SER A 8 -51.93 23.55 1.31
C SER A 8 -51.65 22.31 2.13
N LEU A 9 -52.65 21.67 2.75
CA LEU A 9 -52.47 20.40 3.47
C LEU A 9 -52.23 19.25 2.48
N LEU A 10 -52.87 19.25 1.33
CA LEU A 10 -52.68 18.24 0.28
C LEU A 10 -51.27 18.34 -0.33
N VAL A 11 -50.79 19.57 -0.60
CA VAL A 11 -49.42 19.83 -1.09
C VAL A 11 -48.38 19.43 -0.05
N ALA A 12 -48.60 19.71 1.24
CA ALA A 12 -47.71 19.31 2.30
C ALA A 12 -47.67 17.77 2.46
N LEU A 13 -48.80 17.06 2.36
CA LEU A 13 -48.88 15.60 2.42
C LEU A 13 -48.23 14.93 1.22
N LEU A 14 -48.37 15.51 0.01
CA LEU A 14 -47.70 14.99 -1.19
C LEU A 14 -46.18 15.21 -1.13
N SER A 15 -45.72 16.35 -0.62
CA SER A 15 -44.30 16.62 -0.40
C SER A 15 -43.67 15.63 0.57
N THR A 16 -44.34 15.33 1.70
CA THR A 16 -43.84 14.34 2.68
C THR A 16 -43.87 12.91 2.14
N ALA A 17 -44.83 12.55 1.30
CA ALA A 17 -44.86 11.24 0.65
C ALA A 17 -43.73 11.06 -0.36
N PHE A 18 -43.49 12.08 -1.20
CA PHE A 18 -42.38 12.10 -2.16
C PHE A 18 -41.02 11.99 -1.47
N GLU A 19 -40.76 12.80 -0.43
CA GLU A 19 -39.54 12.72 0.37
C GLU A 19 -39.34 11.33 1.00
N SER A 20 -40.40 10.74 1.54
CA SER A 20 -40.36 9.38 2.10
C SER A 20 -39.99 8.32 1.06
N SER A 21 -40.55 8.42 -0.15
CA SER A 21 -40.25 7.49 -1.25
C SER A 21 -38.78 7.64 -1.71
N ILE A 22 -38.25 8.86 -1.77
CA ILE A 22 -36.85 9.09 -2.11
C ILE A 22 -35.89 8.55 -1.02
N ASP A 23 -36.16 8.80 0.26
CA ASP A 23 -35.34 8.29 1.35
C ASP A 23 -35.38 6.76 1.40
N ARG A 24 -36.52 6.13 1.11
CA ARG A 24 -36.63 4.68 0.94
C ARG A 24 -35.75 4.19 -0.23
N ALA A 25 -35.81 4.87 -1.37
CA ALA A 25 -34.99 4.53 -2.54
C ALA A 25 -33.49 4.59 -2.22
N PHE A 26 -33.04 5.64 -1.56
CA PHE A 26 -31.64 5.78 -1.14
C PHE A 26 -31.22 4.71 -0.13
N THR A 27 -32.10 4.38 0.83
CA THR A 27 -31.84 3.36 1.83
C THR A 27 -31.73 1.98 1.20
N ALA A 28 -32.68 1.62 0.34
CA ALA A 28 -32.68 0.35 -0.37
C ALA A 28 -31.46 0.23 -1.31
N ALA A 29 -31.11 1.28 -2.04
CA ALA A 29 -29.92 1.29 -2.89
C ALA A 29 -28.62 1.09 -2.10
N ASN A 30 -28.49 1.71 -0.92
CA ASN A 30 -27.34 1.51 -0.03
C ASN A 30 -27.24 0.07 0.50
N MET A 31 -28.38 -0.62 0.62
CA MET A 31 -28.45 -2.04 1.02
C MET A 31 -28.34 -3.01 -0.15
N ASN A 32 -28.13 -2.49 -1.38
CA ASN A 32 -28.19 -3.26 -2.64
C ASN A 32 -29.54 -3.93 -2.91
N ASP A 33 -30.61 -3.47 -2.28
CA ASP A 33 -31.98 -3.88 -2.62
C ASP A 33 -32.49 -3.05 -3.80
N TRP A 34 -32.01 -3.43 -4.99
CA TRP A 34 -32.29 -2.71 -6.23
C TRP A 34 -33.76 -2.77 -6.62
N GLN A 35 -34.49 -3.82 -6.20
CA GLN A 35 -35.92 -3.95 -6.50
C GLN A 35 -36.75 -2.97 -5.69
N ASP A 36 -36.50 -2.84 -4.38
CA ASP A 36 -37.18 -1.88 -3.53
C ASP A 36 -36.80 -0.45 -3.91
N ALA A 37 -35.53 -0.20 -4.23
CA ALA A 37 -35.05 1.10 -4.71
C ALA A 37 -35.77 1.52 -6.00
N ALA A 38 -35.93 0.63 -6.97
CA ALA A 38 -36.65 0.90 -8.22
C ALA A 38 -38.12 1.21 -7.96
N SER A 39 -38.78 0.38 -7.13
CA SER A 39 -40.20 0.58 -6.75
C SER A 39 -40.42 1.94 -6.09
N ALA A 40 -39.55 2.31 -5.15
CA ALA A 40 -39.63 3.58 -4.45
C ALA A 40 -39.44 4.79 -5.38
N LEU A 41 -38.56 4.70 -6.39
CA LEU A 41 -38.42 5.75 -7.41
C LEU A 41 -39.62 5.81 -8.37
N ASP A 42 -40.25 4.68 -8.69
CA ASP A 42 -41.47 4.64 -9.50
C ASP A 42 -42.64 5.29 -8.75
N GLU A 43 -42.75 5.07 -7.44
CA GLU A 43 -43.69 5.76 -6.56
C GLU A 43 -43.44 7.27 -6.52
N ALA A 44 -42.19 7.68 -6.29
CA ALA A 44 -41.80 9.10 -6.26
C ALA A 44 -42.14 9.80 -7.61
N PHE A 45 -41.82 9.17 -8.74
CA PHE A 45 -42.15 9.72 -10.05
C PHE A 45 -43.66 9.90 -10.25
N THR A 46 -44.45 8.95 -9.77
CA THR A 46 -45.92 9.03 -9.84
C THR A 46 -46.48 10.16 -8.97
N GLN A 47 -45.86 10.42 -7.81
CA GLN A 47 -46.28 11.42 -6.85
C GLN A 47 -45.99 12.84 -7.33
N ASP A 48 -44.78 13.11 -7.85
CA ASP A 48 -44.36 14.43 -8.35
C ASP A 48 -43.31 14.31 -9.45
N PRO A 49 -43.72 14.15 -10.72
CA PRO A 49 -42.79 14.05 -11.85
C PRO A 49 -41.93 15.31 -12.03
N GLN A 50 -42.41 16.49 -11.72
CA GLN A 50 -41.68 17.73 -11.89
C GLN A 50 -40.53 17.84 -10.89
N THR A 51 -40.79 17.57 -9.62
CA THR A 51 -39.75 17.53 -8.59
C THR A 51 -38.78 16.37 -8.84
N PHE A 52 -39.24 15.22 -9.37
CA PHE A 52 -38.40 14.11 -9.78
C PHE A 52 -37.38 14.54 -10.85
N ASP A 53 -37.84 15.19 -11.92
CA ASP A 53 -36.97 15.69 -13.00
C ASP A 53 -35.99 16.76 -12.47
N ALA A 54 -36.49 17.70 -11.65
CA ALA A 54 -35.67 18.78 -11.08
C ALA A 54 -34.49 18.31 -10.23
N ASN A 55 -34.56 17.11 -9.69
CA ASN A 55 -33.56 16.52 -8.80
C ASN A 55 -32.74 15.38 -9.47
N ASN A 56 -32.76 15.29 -10.79
CA ASN A 56 -31.95 14.33 -11.55
C ASN A 56 -32.22 12.86 -11.19
N LEU A 57 -33.40 12.52 -10.67
CA LEU A 57 -33.71 11.18 -10.21
C LEU A 57 -33.81 10.16 -11.35
N HIS A 58 -34.01 10.61 -12.61
CA HIS A 58 -33.84 9.78 -13.80
C HIS A 58 -32.43 9.19 -13.90
N TYR A 59 -31.40 9.97 -13.53
CA TYR A 59 -30.03 9.45 -13.51
C TYR A 59 -29.89 8.29 -12.50
N LEU A 60 -30.38 8.46 -11.28
CA LEU A 60 -30.36 7.41 -10.26
C LEU A 60 -31.15 6.17 -10.71
N ARG A 61 -32.33 6.39 -11.33
CA ARG A 61 -33.18 5.30 -11.86
C ARG A 61 -32.48 4.51 -12.96
N GLY A 62 -31.72 5.20 -13.84
CA GLY A 62 -30.86 4.58 -14.83
C GLY A 62 -29.75 3.74 -14.19
N ARG A 63 -29.12 4.24 -13.14
CA ARG A 63 -28.07 3.49 -12.38
C ARG A 63 -28.62 2.25 -11.68
N ILE A 64 -29.82 2.34 -11.12
CA ILE A 64 -30.50 1.16 -10.52
C ILE A 64 -30.84 0.13 -11.61
N ALA A 65 -31.38 0.57 -12.77
CA ALA A 65 -31.66 -0.32 -13.89
C ALA A 65 -30.40 -1.03 -14.42
N GLU A 66 -29.23 -0.34 -14.46
CA GLU A 66 -27.94 -0.97 -14.77
C GLU A 66 -27.58 -2.11 -13.78
N ASN A 67 -27.78 -1.88 -12.49
CA ASN A 67 -27.50 -2.90 -11.47
C ASN A 67 -28.46 -4.10 -11.57
N GLN A 68 -29.67 -3.89 -12.09
CA GLN A 68 -30.64 -4.94 -12.40
C GLN A 68 -30.42 -5.59 -13.77
N THR A 69 -29.39 -5.16 -14.53
CA THR A 69 -29.14 -5.57 -15.93
C THR A 69 -30.27 -5.24 -16.90
N GLU A 70 -31.13 -4.28 -16.55
CA GLU A 70 -32.23 -3.78 -17.39
C GLU A 70 -31.68 -2.70 -18.37
N TRP A 71 -30.78 -3.11 -19.28
CA TRP A 71 -29.97 -2.19 -20.10
C TRP A 71 -30.79 -1.26 -20.99
N LEU A 72 -31.93 -1.74 -21.51
CA LEU A 72 -32.81 -0.91 -22.32
C LEU A 72 -33.40 0.23 -21.48
N ARG A 73 -33.96 -0.11 -20.32
CA ARG A 73 -34.52 0.86 -19.37
C ARG A 73 -33.45 1.84 -18.89
N ALA A 74 -32.26 1.35 -18.56
CA ALA A 74 -31.14 2.19 -18.17
C ALA A 74 -30.83 3.24 -19.24
N ARG A 75 -30.70 2.83 -20.51
CA ARG A 75 -30.45 3.74 -21.64
C ARG A 75 -31.57 4.78 -21.83
N GLU A 76 -32.80 4.38 -21.71
CA GLU A 76 -33.96 5.29 -21.81
C GLU A 76 -33.95 6.35 -20.70
N GLU A 77 -33.62 5.97 -19.46
CA GLU A 77 -33.52 6.90 -18.32
C GLU A 77 -32.36 7.89 -18.48
N PHE A 78 -31.18 7.43 -18.91
CA PHE A 78 -30.04 8.32 -19.16
C PHE A 78 -30.31 9.31 -20.32
N ASN A 79 -31.06 8.94 -21.33
CA ASN A 79 -31.42 9.83 -22.45
C ASN A 79 -32.33 11.00 -22.04
N LYS A 80 -32.96 10.93 -20.87
CA LYS A 80 -33.76 12.04 -20.32
C LYS A 80 -32.92 13.16 -19.72
N ILE A 81 -31.61 12.93 -19.51
CA ILE A 81 -30.67 13.91 -18.95
C ILE A 81 -30.22 14.88 -20.07
N GLY A 82 -30.73 16.09 -20.06
CA GLY A 82 -30.49 17.09 -21.09
C GLY A 82 -29.02 17.57 -21.15
N ALA A 83 -28.67 18.20 -22.30
CA ALA A 83 -27.30 18.63 -22.58
C ALA A 83 -26.77 19.72 -21.62
N ASP A 84 -27.64 20.55 -21.07
CA ASP A 84 -27.27 21.62 -20.10
C ASP A 84 -27.10 21.06 -18.66
N ASN A 85 -27.34 19.78 -18.44
CA ASN A 85 -27.26 19.15 -17.11
C ASN A 85 -25.83 18.76 -16.76
N PRO A 86 -25.33 19.00 -15.52
CA PRO A 86 -23.98 18.62 -15.12
C PRO A 86 -23.72 17.12 -15.21
N LEU A 87 -24.74 16.26 -15.13
CA LEU A 87 -24.64 14.81 -15.28
C LEU A 87 -24.66 14.33 -16.74
N HIS A 88 -24.86 15.22 -17.72
CA HIS A 88 -25.08 14.83 -19.12
C HIS A 88 -23.96 13.93 -19.67
N SER A 89 -22.70 14.33 -19.54
CA SER A 89 -21.58 13.53 -20.08
C SER A 89 -21.49 12.15 -19.43
N LEU A 90 -21.86 12.04 -18.16
CA LEU A 90 -21.96 10.74 -17.46
C LEU A 90 -23.14 9.92 -17.98
N ALA A 91 -24.29 10.53 -18.15
CA ALA A 91 -25.46 9.88 -18.72
C ALA A 91 -25.19 9.33 -20.14
N VAL A 92 -24.49 10.10 -20.98
CA VAL A 92 -24.03 9.65 -22.30
C VAL A 92 -23.10 8.45 -22.19
N TRP A 93 -22.16 8.44 -21.21
CA TRP A 93 -21.26 7.31 -21.00
C TRP A 93 -22.02 6.06 -20.55
N HIS A 94 -22.98 6.18 -19.64
CA HIS A 94 -23.83 5.06 -19.22
C HIS A 94 -24.73 4.57 -20.36
N ALA A 95 -25.30 5.48 -21.19
CA ALA A 95 -26.06 5.10 -22.37
C ALA A 95 -25.19 4.36 -23.42
N LEU A 96 -23.93 4.78 -23.58
CA LEU A 96 -22.93 4.06 -24.38
C LEU A 96 -22.74 2.64 -23.85
N ARG A 97 -22.50 2.51 -22.54
CA ARG A 97 -22.30 1.21 -21.89
C ARG A 97 -23.52 0.30 -22.06
N ALA A 98 -24.71 0.83 -21.82
CA ALA A 98 -25.95 0.09 -22.01
C ALA A 98 -26.13 -0.37 -23.48
N SER A 99 -25.74 0.48 -24.45
CA SER A 99 -25.79 0.10 -25.87
C SER A 99 -24.80 -1.02 -26.21
N VAL A 100 -23.61 -1.02 -25.60
CA VAL A 100 -22.62 -2.12 -25.73
C VAL A 100 -23.21 -3.44 -25.18
N GLN A 101 -23.83 -3.39 -24.02
CA GLN A 101 -24.46 -4.59 -23.41
C GLN A 101 -25.66 -5.10 -24.20
N LEU A 102 -26.36 -4.21 -24.91
CA LEU A 102 -27.46 -4.55 -25.83
C LEU A 102 -26.98 -4.99 -27.22
N HIS A 103 -25.67 -5.00 -27.48
CA HIS A 103 -25.07 -5.25 -28.80
C HIS A 103 -25.58 -4.30 -29.91
N ASP A 104 -25.99 -3.07 -29.52
CA ASP A 104 -26.45 -2.03 -30.43
C ASP A 104 -25.25 -1.17 -30.86
N GLU A 105 -24.50 -1.63 -31.85
CA GLU A 105 -23.29 -0.97 -32.34
C GLU A 105 -23.55 0.43 -32.87
N ALA A 106 -24.69 0.67 -33.50
CA ALA A 106 -25.02 1.96 -34.08
C ALA A 106 -25.24 3.02 -32.98
N SER A 107 -26.04 2.71 -31.97
CA SER A 107 -26.22 3.59 -30.81
C SER A 107 -24.92 3.75 -30.01
N ALA A 108 -24.14 2.68 -29.84
CA ALA A 108 -22.85 2.76 -29.14
C ALA A 108 -21.87 3.71 -29.86
N ALA A 109 -21.77 3.64 -31.20
CA ALA A 109 -20.94 4.55 -31.97
C ALA A 109 -21.41 6.02 -31.90
N GLN A 110 -22.72 6.25 -31.86
CA GLN A 110 -23.32 7.58 -31.70
C GLN A 110 -22.96 8.16 -30.31
N PHE A 111 -23.18 7.41 -29.23
CA PHE A 111 -22.86 7.87 -27.86
C PHE A 111 -21.38 8.10 -27.66
N LEU A 112 -20.51 7.23 -28.22
CA LEU A 112 -19.06 7.45 -28.18
C LEU A 112 -18.67 8.79 -28.83
N GLY A 113 -19.28 9.11 -29.98
CA GLY A 113 -19.07 10.38 -30.67
C GLY A 113 -19.60 11.61 -29.95
N ALA A 114 -20.58 11.43 -29.05
CA ALA A 114 -21.16 12.49 -28.22
C ALA A 114 -20.36 12.74 -26.91
N LEU A 115 -19.44 11.88 -26.53
CA LEU A 115 -18.59 12.10 -25.36
C LEU A 115 -17.60 13.24 -25.61
N PRO A 116 -17.38 14.12 -24.63
CA PRO A 116 -16.32 15.13 -24.70
C PRO A 116 -14.95 14.51 -24.98
N ARG A 117 -14.10 15.22 -25.72
CA ARG A 117 -12.75 14.73 -26.03
C ARG A 117 -11.93 14.44 -24.78
N GLU A 118 -12.06 15.31 -23.75
CA GLU A 118 -11.38 15.20 -22.45
C GLU A 118 -12.07 14.21 -21.50
N PHE A 119 -13.07 13.47 -21.96
CA PHE A 119 -13.73 12.47 -21.10
C PHE A 119 -12.73 11.43 -20.61
N PRO A 120 -12.80 10.99 -19.31
CA PRO A 120 -11.77 10.17 -18.67
C PRO A 120 -11.38 8.93 -19.47
N ALA A 121 -10.08 8.79 -19.73
CA ALA A 121 -9.53 7.66 -20.47
C ALA A 121 -9.85 6.31 -19.78
N GLU A 122 -9.84 6.27 -18.45
CA GLU A 122 -10.14 5.08 -17.64
C GLU A 122 -11.56 4.56 -17.91
N LEU A 123 -12.52 5.49 -18.07
CA LEU A 123 -13.92 5.14 -18.37
C LEU A 123 -14.08 4.72 -19.83
N LYS A 124 -13.37 5.35 -20.77
CA LYS A 124 -13.32 4.91 -22.17
C LYS A 124 -12.68 3.51 -22.29
N MET A 125 -11.58 3.23 -21.56
CA MET A 125 -10.94 1.92 -21.52
C MET A 125 -11.86 0.82 -20.98
N ARG A 126 -12.71 1.14 -20.01
CA ARG A 126 -13.72 0.18 -19.51
C ARG A 126 -14.68 -0.22 -20.63
N ILE A 127 -15.16 0.72 -21.42
CA ILE A 127 -16.02 0.43 -22.59
C ILE A 127 -15.26 -0.42 -23.62
N ALA A 128 -13.99 -0.10 -23.89
CA ALA A 128 -13.18 -0.86 -24.86
C ALA A 128 -13.01 -2.33 -24.47
N ARG A 129 -12.96 -2.64 -23.18
CA ARG A 129 -12.89 -4.04 -22.68
C ARG A 129 -14.22 -4.79 -22.76
N GLU A 130 -15.34 -4.08 -22.71
CA GLU A 130 -16.69 -4.64 -22.75
C GLU A 130 -17.23 -4.74 -24.21
N ALA A 131 -16.66 -3.96 -25.15
CA ALA A 131 -17.14 -3.81 -26.53
C ALA A 131 -16.49 -4.84 -27.49
N GLY A 132 -17.13 -5.01 -28.66
CA GLY A 132 -16.57 -5.77 -29.79
C GLY A 132 -15.52 -4.99 -30.61
N PRO A 133 -14.78 -5.69 -31.53
CA PRO A 133 -13.59 -5.16 -32.19
C PRO A 133 -13.71 -3.79 -32.85
N PRO A 134 -14.76 -3.43 -33.62
CA PRO A 134 -14.78 -2.14 -34.31
C PRO A 134 -14.75 -0.94 -33.35
N LEU A 135 -15.54 -1.03 -32.25
CA LEU A 135 -15.63 0.03 -31.27
C LEU A 135 -14.37 0.07 -30.38
N THR A 136 -13.85 -1.09 -30.00
CA THR A 136 -12.62 -1.23 -29.22
C THR A 136 -11.43 -0.59 -29.91
N VAL A 137 -11.21 -0.87 -31.21
CA VAL A 137 -10.11 -0.27 -32.00
C VAL A 137 -10.23 1.25 -32.02
N LYS A 138 -11.42 1.78 -32.29
CA LYS A 138 -11.67 3.22 -32.34
C LYS A 138 -11.39 3.90 -30.99
N ILE A 139 -11.75 3.27 -29.88
CA ILE A 139 -11.47 3.81 -28.53
C ILE A 139 -9.97 3.83 -28.28
N TYR A 140 -9.23 2.74 -28.60
CA TYR A 140 -7.79 2.70 -28.39
C TYR A 140 -7.04 3.73 -29.24
N GLU A 141 -7.48 4.00 -30.47
CA GLU A 141 -6.89 5.02 -31.35
C GLU A 141 -7.03 6.44 -30.78
N ASP A 142 -8.11 6.70 -30.01
CA ASP A 142 -8.36 8.01 -29.38
C ASP A 142 -7.63 8.18 -28.02
N LEU A 143 -6.96 7.14 -27.52
CA LEU A 143 -6.32 7.14 -26.22
C LEU A 143 -4.79 7.07 -26.30
N SER A 144 -4.13 7.86 -25.43
CA SER A 144 -2.67 7.90 -25.29
C SER A 144 -2.15 7.18 -24.03
N THR A 145 -2.99 6.45 -23.31
CA THR A 145 -2.56 5.68 -22.12
C THR A 145 -1.62 4.55 -22.51
N ARG A 146 -0.75 4.13 -21.58
CA ARG A 146 0.19 3.04 -21.84
C ARG A 146 -0.52 1.73 -22.20
N GLU A 147 -1.64 1.44 -21.52
CA GLU A 147 -2.48 0.27 -21.77
C GLU A 147 -3.08 0.33 -23.20
N ALA A 148 -3.64 1.46 -23.61
CA ALA A 148 -4.19 1.62 -24.96
C ALA A 148 -3.09 1.49 -26.04
N ARG A 149 -1.92 2.08 -25.80
CA ARG A 149 -0.75 1.97 -26.68
C ARG A 149 -0.27 0.51 -26.82
N LEU A 150 -0.29 -0.26 -25.74
CA LEU A 150 0.03 -1.68 -25.78
C LEU A 150 -0.97 -2.46 -26.63
N GLU A 151 -2.27 -2.25 -26.41
CA GLU A 151 -3.31 -2.93 -27.17
C GLU A 151 -3.26 -2.56 -28.67
N GLN A 152 -3.04 -1.30 -29.01
CA GLN A 152 -2.80 -0.88 -30.39
C GLN A 152 -1.57 -1.58 -31.00
N ALA A 153 -0.46 -1.59 -30.24
CA ALA A 153 0.77 -2.22 -30.71
C ALA A 153 0.60 -3.73 -30.97
N LYS A 154 -0.20 -4.42 -30.13
CA LYS A 154 -0.56 -5.83 -30.35
C LYS A 154 -1.38 -6.01 -31.63
N LEU A 155 -2.43 -5.19 -31.81
CA LEU A 155 -3.30 -5.26 -33.00
C LEU A 155 -2.53 -4.99 -34.30
N GLN A 156 -1.56 -4.07 -34.26
CA GLN A 156 -0.76 -3.66 -35.43
C GLN A 156 0.54 -4.45 -35.57
N ASN A 157 0.85 -5.34 -34.62
CA ASN A 157 2.15 -6.03 -34.51
C ASN A 157 3.35 -5.06 -34.53
N ASP A 158 3.18 -3.90 -33.86
CA ASP A 158 4.20 -2.85 -33.81
C ASP A 158 5.22 -3.11 -32.71
N ILE A 159 6.27 -3.82 -33.08
CA ILE A 159 7.40 -4.17 -32.20
C ILE A 159 8.09 -2.93 -31.61
N ARG A 160 8.15 -1.81 -32.36
CA ARG A 160 8.80 -0.59 -31.89
C ARG A 160 8.05 0.03 -30.72
N SER A 161 6.75 0.20 -30.86
CA SER A 161 5.89 0.74 -29.80
C SER A 161 5.92 -0.16 -28.55
N MET A 162 5.94 -1.49 -28.70
CA MET A 162 6.09 -2.42 -27.59
C MET A 162 7.42 -2.24 -26.85
N ARG A 163 8.54 -2.01 -27.56
CA ARG A 163 9.85 -1.72 -26.95
C ARG A 163 9.83 -0.41 -26.17
N ASP A 164 9.24 0.64 -26.73
CA ASP A 164 9.18 1.94 -26.08
C ASP A 164 8.43 1.87 -24.74
N LEU A 165 7.39 1.03 -24.63
CA LEU A 165 6.63 0.83 -23.39
C LEU A 165 7.52 0.31 -22.24
N PHE A 166 8.33 -0.74 -22.45
CA PHE A 166 9.17 -1.23 -21.36
C PHE A 166 10.44 -0.40 -21.12
N ARG A 167 10.85 0.45 -22.06
CA ARG A 167 11.91 1.45 -21.84
C ARG A 167 11.46 2.64 -21.01
N GLU A 168 10.22 3.10 -21.21
CA GLU A 168 9.64 4.21 -20.47
C GLU A 168 9.48 3.88 -18.98
N LYS A 169 9.04 2.66 -18.67
CA LYS A 169 8.81 2.21 -17.30
C LYS A 169 8.90 0.69 -17.25
N LYS A 170 9.63 0.14 -16.26
CA LYS A 170 9.95 -1.29 -16.18
C LYS A 170 9.17 -2.05 -15.11
N ASP A 171 8.53 -1.35 -14.20
CA ASP A 171 7.93 -1.92 -13.00
C ASP A 171 6.39 -1.93 -13.00
N ASP A 172 5.74 -1.67 -14.15
CA ASP A 172 4.28 -1.80 -14.29
C ASP A 172 3.88 -3.03 -15.12
N ASP A 173 2.60 -3.40 -15.02
CA ASP A 173 2.08 -4.59 -15.70
C ASP A 173 2.06 -4.45 -17.22
N VAL A 174 1.97 -3.22 -17.76
CA VAL A 174 2.06 -2.93 -19.19
C VAL A 174 3.45 -3.32 -19.72
N ALA A 175 4.51 -2.95 -18.99
CA ALA A 175 5.87 -3.32 -19.35
C ALA A 175 6.08 -4.84 -19.31
N LEU A 176 5.53 -5.51 -18.28
CA LEU A 176 5.61 -6.96 -18.15
C LEU A 176 4.90 -7.67 -19.30
N GLU A 177 3.72 -7.22 -19.65
CA GLU A 177 2.95 -7.79 -20.74
C GLU A 177 3.64 -7.56 -22.09
N ALA A 178 4.19 -6.37 -22.33
CA ALA A 178 5.00 -6.08 -23.50
C ALA A 178 6.27 -6.96 -23.57
N ALA A 179 6.99 -7.12 -22.44
CA ALA A 179 8.21 -7.90 -22.37
C ALA A 179 7.99 -9.40 -22.70
N ARG A 180 6.85 -9.97 -22.29
CA ARG A 180 6.47 -11.37 -22.55
C ARG A 180 6.32 -11.71 -24.04
N LEU A 181 6.14 -10.70 -24.89
CA LEU A 181 6.01 -10.88 -26.33
C LEU A 181 7.36 -11.08 -27.04
N PHE A 182 8.48 -10.94 -26.33
CA PHE A 182 9.82 -11.01 -26.94
C PHE A 182 10.59 -12.27 -26.55
N SER A 183 11.41 -12.74 -27.52
CA SER A 183 12.42 -13.77 -27.31
C SER A 183 13.82 -13.13 -27.28
N PRO A 184 14.77 -13.68 -26.48
CA PRO A 184 16.15 -13.15 -26.42
C PRO A 184 16.86 -13.09 -27.77
N HIS A 185 16.50 -13.96 -28.72
CA HIS A 185 17.21 -14.09 -30.00
C HIS A 185 16.91 -12.98 -31.00
N VAL A 186 15.82 -12.25 -30.85
CA VAL A 186 15.38 -11.20 -31.80
C VAL A 186 15.67 -9.79 -31.32
N LEU A 187 16.32 -9.65 -30.16
CA LEU A 187 16.57 -8.39 -29.49
C LEU A 187 18.05 -7.97 -29.61
N THR A 188 18.29 -6.65 -29.62
CA THR A 188 19.64 -6.12 -29.43
C THR A 188 20.11 -6.38 -27.98
N PRO A 189 21.44 -6.37 -27.69
CA PRO A 189 21.95 -6.59 -26.33
C PRO A 189 21.35 -5.61 -25.31
N LEU A 190 21.15 -4.37 -25.69
CA LEU A 190 20.50 -3.36 -24.80
C LEU A 190 19.04 -3.71 -24.53
N ASP A 191 18.27 -4.09 -25.56
CA ASP A 191 16.87 -4.50 -25.40
C ASP A 191 16.76 -5.78 -24.54
N GLN A 192 17.72 -6.70 -24.67
CA GLN A 192 17.79 -7.90 -23.82
C GLN A 192 17.94 -7.52 -22.35
N ILE A 193 18.82 -6.56 -22.04
CA ILE A 193 18.97 -6.05 -20.65
C ILE A 193 17.68 -5.39 -20.18
N ASP A 194 17.05 -4.56 -21.01
CA ASP A 194 15.81 -3.87 -20.66
C ASP A 194 14.69 -4.86 -20.35
N VAL A 195 14.48 -5.88 -21.19
CA VAL A 195 13.48 -6.94 -20.94
C VAL A 195 13.81 -7.75 -19.70
N ALA A 196 15.08 -8.13 -19.49
CA ALA A 196 15.52 -8.84 -18.30
C ALA A 196 15.24 -8.02 -17.02
N GLN A 197 15.48 -6.71 -17.05
CA GLN A 197 15.17 -5.82 -15.93
C GLN A 197 13.67 -5.72 -15.66
N VAL A 198 12.81 -5.78 -16.69
CA VAL A 198 11.35 -5.88 -16.49
C VAL A 198 10.99 -7.16 -15.76
N PHE A 199 11.46 -8.31 -16.22
CA PHE A 199 11.21 -9.58 -15.52
C PHE A 199 11.75 -9.56 -14.09
N ALA A 200 12.96 -9.06 -13.87
CA ALA A 200 13.55 -8.93 -12.54
C ALA A 200 12.75 -7.99 -11.62
N ALA A 201 12.25 -6.86 -12.14
CA ALA A 201 11.38 -5.94 -11.40
C ALA A 201 10.04 -6.57 -10.99
N HIS A 202 9.60 -7.60 -11.74
CA HIS A 202 8.41 -8.40 -11.45
C HIS A 202 8.72 -9.70 -10.70
N ARG A 203 9.97 -9.89 -10.24
CA ARG A 203 10.48 -11.08 -9.56
C ARG A 203 10.37 -12.39 -10.39
N GLN A 204 10.25 -12.26 -11.69
CA GLN A 204 10.29 -13.40 -12.64
C GLN A 204 11.73 -13.67 -12.99
N PHE A 205 12.52 -14.12 -12.01
CA PHE A 205 13.97 -14.20 -12.10
C PHE A 205 14.45 -15.23 -13.12
N GLU A 206 13.78 -16.39 -13.21
CA GLU A 206 14.10 -17.42 -14.19
C GLU A 206 13.88 -16.92 -15.63
N GLN A 207 12.87 -16.09 -15.85
CA GLN A 207 12.61 -15.48 -17.16
C GLN A 207 13.64 -14.40 -17.51
N ALA A 208 14.24 -13.74 -16.53
CA ALA A 208 15.27 -12.72 -16.76
C ALA A 208 16.61 -13.32 -17.22
N LEU A 209 17.00 -14.50 -16.70
CA LEU A 209 18.31 -15.10 -16.93
C LEU A 209 18.68 -15.26 -18.42
N PRO A 210 17.85 -15.87 -19.31
CA PRO A 210 18.21 -16.06 -20.70
C PRO A 210 18.51 -14.75 -21.44
N PHE A 211 17.88 -13.66 -21.06
CA PHE A 211 18.10 -12.35 -21.65
C PHE A 211 19.43 -11.74 -21.20
N TYR A 212 19.75 -11.82 -19.89
CA TYR A 212 21.04 -11.37 -19.38
C TYR A 212 22.21 -12.21 -19.95
N GLU A 213 22.05 -13.54 -19.99
CA GLU A 213 23.07 -14.44 -20.57
C GLU A 213 23.37 -14.08 -22.02
N LYS A 214 22.34 -13.87 -22.82
CA LYS A 214 22.50 -13.47 -24.21
C LYS A 214 23.18 -12.11 -24.36
N ALA A 215 22.76 -11.11 -23.55
CA ALA A 215 23.36 -9.79 -23.54
C ALA A 215 24.83 -9.80 -23.11
N SER A 216 25.24 -10.73 -22.24
CA SER A 216 26.61 -10.86 -21.74
C SER A 216 27.64 -11.25 -22.80
N ALA A 217 27.20 -11.74 -23.95
CA ALA A 217 28.07 -12.05 -25.08
C ALA A 217 28.59 -10.79 -25.80
N ASP A 218 27.92 -9.66 -25.65
CA ASP A 218 28.37 -8.38 -26.22
C ASP A 218 29.35 -7.67 -25.26
N PRO A 219 30.60 -7.38 -25.69
CA PRO A 219 31.62 -6.79 -24.84
C PRO A 219 31.24 -5.47 -24.19
N ALA A 220 30.42 -4.64 -24.88
CA ALA A 220 29.97 -3.34 -24.36
C ALA A 220 28.98 -3.49 -23.20
N HIS A 221 28.25 -4.57 -23.13
CA HIS A 221 27.17 -4.83 -22.15
C HIS A 221 27.51 -5.96 -21.15
N ALA A 222 28.64 -6.69 -21.37
CA ALA A 222 29.01 -7.88 -20.60
C ALA A 222 29.09 -7.61 -19.08
N ALA A 223 29.67 -6.48 -18.66
CA ALA A 223 29.84 -6.18 -17.25
C ALA A 223 28.49 -6.01 -16.52
N VAL A 224 27.59 -5.20 -17.10
CA VAL A 224 26.26 -4.96 -16.50
C VAL A 224 25.41 -6.24 -16.54
N ALA A 225 25.41 -6.97 -17.66
CA ALA A 225 24.63 -8.18 -17.80
C ALA A 225 25.04 -9.26 -16.79
N ARG A 226 26.35 -9.51 -16.64
CA ARG A 226 26.88 -10.47 -15.65
C ARG A 226 26.60 -10.02 -14.20
N TYR A 227 26.73 -8.73 -13.93
CA TYR A 227 26.44 -8.21 -12.59
C TYR A 227 24.95 -8.40 -12.22
N GLU A 228 24.04 -8.13 -13.14
CA GLU A 228 22.62 -8.36 -12.93
C GLU A 228 22.31 -9.88 -12.85
N THR A 229 22.98 -10.72 -13.64
CA THR A 229 22.89 -12.18 -13.50
C THR A 229 23.27 -12.64 -12.08
N ALA A 230 24.38 -12.13 -11.54
CA ALA A 230 24.80 -12.43 -10.16
C ALA A 230 23.77 -11.99 -9.13
N ARG A 231 23.13 -10.82 -9.33
CA ARG A 231 22.02 -10.35 -8.51
C ARG A 231 20.79 -11.26 -8.61
N VAL A 232 20.46 -11.74 -9.79
CA VAL A 232 19.36 -12.70 -9.96
C VAL A 232 19.65 -14.00 -9.21
N TYR A 233 20.83 -14.58 -9.32
CA TYR A 233 21.23 -15.75 -8.51
C TYR A 233 21.11 -15.48 -7.01
N PHE A 234 21.51 -14.29 -6.55
CA PHE A 234 21.34 -13.91 -5.16
C PHE A 234 19.87 -13.89 -4.72
N TRP A 235 18.96 -13.37 -5.56
CA TRP A 235 17.53 -13.36 -5.24
C TRP A 235 16.86 -14.74 -5.34
N LEU A 236 17.38 -15.62 -6.21
CA LEU A 236 16.99 -17.02 -6.29
C LEU A 236 17.58 -17.86 -5.13
N GLN A 237 18.36 -17.24 -4.26
CA GLN A 237 19.09 -17.87 -3.16
C GLN A 237 20.16 -18.90 -3.63
N ASP A 238 20.51 -18.93 -4.90
CA ASP A 238 21.68 -19.63 -5.41
C ASP A 238 22.95 -18.83 -5.13
N TYR A 239 23.27 -18.76 -3.84
CA TYR A 239 24.42 -17.98 -3.36
C TYR A 239 25.74 -18.48 -3.91
N LYS A 240 25.87 -19.76 -4.20
CA LYS A 240 27.09 -20.33 -4.78
C LYS A 240 27.34 -19.74 -6.16
N SER A 241 26.36 -19.82 -7.05
CA SER A 241 26.44 -19.23 -8.40
C SER A 241 26.65 -17.72 -8.35
N ALA A 242 26.00 -17.02 -7.40
CA ALA A 242 26.20 -15.60 -7.19
C ALA A 242 27.65 -15.25 -6.86
N VAL A 243 28.29 -15.98 -5.90
CA VAL A 243 29.71 -15.76 -5.52
C VAL A 243 30.63 -16.06 -6.69
N GLU A 244 30.41 -17.17 -7.43
CA GLU A 244 31.22 -17.54 -8.60
C GLU A 244 31.16 -16.45 -9.68
N MET A 245 29.96 -15.94 -9.97
CA MET A 245 29.76 -14.86 -10.94
C MET A 245 30.43 -13.55 -10.49
N TYR A 246 30.27 -13.14 -9.23
CA TYR A 246 30.94 -11.94 -8.71
C TYR A 246 32.46 -12.09 -8.73
N ARG A 247 33.02 -13.28 -8.44
CA ARG A 247 34.48 -13.54 -8.60
C ARG A 247 34.94 -13.42 -10.04
N ALA A 248 34.18 -13.93 -10.98
CA ALA A 248 34.47 -13.78 -12.41
C ALA A 248 34.46 -12.30 -12.80
N ILE A 249 33.47 -11.50 -12.35
CA ILE A 249 33.41 -10.05 -12.60
C ILE A 249 34.65 -9.35 -12.02
N ALA A 250 35.00 -9.68 -10.77
CA ALA A 250 36.17 -9.06 -10.11
C ALA A 250 37.49 -9.37 -10.83
N LYS A 251 37.58 -10.56 -11.45
CA LYS A 251 38.75 -10.97 -12.24
C LYS A 251 38.79 -10.34 -13.63
N ASP A 252 37.65 -10.33 -14.34
CA ASP A 252 37.60 -9.94 -15.76
C ASP A 252 37.57 -8.41 -15.94
N PHE A 253 37.05 -7.66 -14.94
CA PHE A 253 36.93 -6.22 -14.99
C PHE A 253 37.83 -5.50 -13.96
N GLN A 254 39.11 -5.89 -13.92
CA GLN A 254 40.09 -5.33 -12.99
C GLN A 254 40.24 -3.81 -13.14
N GLY A 255 40.47 -3.09 -12.04
CA GLY A 255 40.65 -1.65 -12.00
C GLY A 255 39.36 -0.83 -12.21
N THR A 256 38.22 -1.46 -12.44
CA THR A 256 36.93 -0.80 -12.65
C THR A 256 36.10 -0.73 -11.36
N ASN A 257 35.01 0.06 -11.42
CA ASN A 257 34.00 0.03 -10.35
C ASN A 257 33.30 -1.33 -10.24
N TRP A 258 33.15 -2.08 -11.34
CA TRP A 258 32.58 -3.41 -11.33
C TRP A 258 33.34 -4.38 -10.44
N GLN A 259 34.70 -4.33 -10.49
CA GLN A 259 35.53 -5.12 -9.58
C GLN A 259 35.23 -4.77 -8.12
N LYS A 260 35.25 -3.47 -7.80
CA LYS A 260 35.04 -2.99 -6.44
C LYS A 260 33.66 -3.38 -5.90
N ASP A 261 32.62 -3.21 -6.72
CA ASP A 261 31.26 -3.55 -6.32
C ASP A 261 31.08 -5.07 -6.17
N ALA A 262 31.65 -5.87 -7.07
CA ALA A 262 31.61 -7.33 -7.00
C ALA A 262 32.30 -7.87 -5.73
N GLU A 263 33.48 -7.34 -5.35
CA GLU A 263 34.21 -7.75 -4.13
C GLU A 263 33.39 -7.39 -2.86
N TYR A 264 32.69 -6.26 -2.86
CA TYR A 264 31.78 -5.91 -1.77
C TYR A 264 30.58 -6.87 -1.69
N GLN A 265 29.99 -7.22 -2.84
CA GLN A 265 28.87 -8.15 -2.90
C GLN A 265 29.25 -9.57 -2.44
N ILE A 266 30.46 -10.04 -2.74
CA ILE A 266 30.96 -11.34 -2.24
C ILE A 266 30.88 -11.39 -0.70
N ALA A 267 31.33 -10.34 0.00
CA ALA A 267 31.26 -10.27 1.46
C ALA A 267 29.81 -10.32 1.98
N LEU A 268 28.88 -9.66 1.28
CA LEU A 268 27.45 -9.69 1.60
C LEU A 268 26.80 -11.05 1.32
N VAL A 269 27.20 -11.72 0.23
CA VAL A 269 26.68 -13.07 -0.08
C VAL A 269 27.12 -14.06 0.98
N TYR A 270 28.37 -14.05 1.42
CA TYR A 270 28.86 -14.86 2.56
C TYR A 270 28.07 -14.59 3.84
N TRP A 271 27.77 -13.31 4.13
CA TRP A 271 26.88 -12.94 5.23
C TRP A 271 25.48 -13.60 5.10
N LYS A 272 24.93 -13.62 3.88
CA LYS A 272 23.63 -14.26 3.62
C LYS A 272 23.67 -15.77 3.78
N MET A 273 24.78 -16.41 3.40
CA MET A 273 25.03 -17.84 3.58
C MET A 273 25.27 -18.24 5.06
N ALA A 274 25.29 -17.30 5.98
CA ALA A 274 25.76 -17.49 7.35
C ALA A 274 27.23 -17.99 7.44
N ASP A 275 28.02 -17.80 6.39
CA ASP A 275 29.46 -18.07 6.37
C ASP A 275 30.22 -16.83 6.89
N TYR A 276 30.10 -16.64 8.21
CA TYR A 276 30.57 -15.43 8.86
C TYR A 276 32.09 -15.26 8.84
N HIS A 277 32.88 -16.35 8.82
CA HIS A 277 34.33 -16.29 8.74
C HIS A 277 34.82 -15.80 7.36
N ASN A 278 34.23 -16.30 6.28
CA ASN A 278 34.55 -15.81 4.95
C ASN A 278 34.02 -14.38 4.75
N SER A 279 32.88 -14.03 5.35
CA SER A 279 32.34 -12.66 5.35
C SER A 279 33.30 -11.69 6.08
N GLU A 280 33.79 -12.05 7.28
CA GLU A 280 34.80 -11.28 8.04
C GLU A 280 36.03 -11.00 7.19
N THR A 281 36.61 -12.07 6.62
CA THR A 281 37.82 -11.98 5.78
C THR A 281 37.58 -11.05 4.57
N ALA A 282 36.47 -11.23 3.86
CA ALA A 282 36.14 -10.45 2.68
C ALA A 282 35.92 -8.95 3.03
N PHE A 283 35.25 -8.63 4.14
CA PHE A 283 35.09 -7.23 4.56
C PHE A 283 36.44 -6.60 4.99
N LEU A 284 37.30 -7.33 5.71
CA LEU A 284 38.63 -6.85 6.11
C LEU A 284 39.50 -6.56 4.86
N ASP A 285 39.49 -7.47 3.89
CA ASP A 285 40.24 -7.30 2.62
C ASP A 285 39.70 -6.11 1.83
N TYR A 286 38.36 -5.96 1.74
CA TYR A 286 37.73 -4.83 1.07
C TYR A 286 38.11 -3.49 1.71
N ILE A 287 38.03 -3.38 3.05
CA ILE A 287 38.39 -2.16 3.80
C ILE A 287 39.87 -1.82 3.60
N ARG A 288 40.76 -2.83 3.63
CA ARG A 288 42.20 -2.66 3.41
C ARG A 288 42.52 -2.19 1.99
N LYS A 289 41.86 -2.81 0.98
CA LYS A 289 42.14 -2.56 -0.44
C LYS A 289 41.62 -1.21 -0.93
N TYR A 290 40.37 -0.88 -0.57
CA TYR A 290 39.71 0.28 -1.13
C TYR A 290 39.65 1.51 -0.22
N GLY A 291 39.77 1.31 1.09
CA GLY A 291 39.77 2.41 2.06
C GLY A 291 38.64 3.42 1.81
N PRO A 292 38.97 4.75 1.71
CA PRO A 292 37.95 5.79 1.50
C PRO A 292 37.29 5.75 0.12
N ALA A 293 37.93 5.12 -0.88
CA ALA A 293 37.42 5.09 -2.26
C ALA A 293 36.32 4.10 -2.49
N GLY A 294 35.98 3.26 -1.50
CA GLY A 294 34.92 2.25 -1.56
C GLY A 294 33.77 2.51 -0.58
N ASN A 295 32.94 1.50 -0.41
CA ASN A 295 31.86 1.47 0.58
C ASN A 295 32.40 1.21 2.01
N LYS A 296 33.50 1.88 2.41
CA LYS A 296 34.22 1.65 3.66
C LYS A 296 33.32 1.74 4.89
N GLU A 297 32.51 2.77 5.00
CA GLU A 297 31.65 2.98 6.15
C GLU A 297 30.59 1.87 6.26
N ALA A 298 30.03 1.43 5.13
CA ALA A 298 29.10 0.30 5.09
C ALA A 298 29.81 -1.02 5.41
N ALA A 299 31.01 -1.24 4.88
CA ALA A 299 31.81 -2.42 5.18
C ALA A 299 32.18 -2.52 6.67
N ILE A 300 32.53 -1.39 7.32
CA ILE A 300 32.79 -1.35 8.78
C ILE A 300 31.53 -1.73 9.56
N ARG A 301 30.38 -1.17 9.22
CA ARG A 301 29.10 -1.50 9.90
C ARG A 301 28.78 -2.99 9.78
N ASN A 302 28.90 -3.54 8.57
CA ASN A 302 28.63 -4.98 8.33
C ASN A 302 29.66 -5.87 9.04
N LEU A 303 30.93 -5.49 9.06
CA LEU A 303 31.95 -6.23 9.81
C LEU A 303 31.66 -6.24 11.33
N VAL A 304 31.22 -5.14 11.90
CA VAL A 304 30.79 -5.08 13.30
C VAL A 304 29.60 -6.00 13.56
N ASP A 305 28.64 -6.07 12.60
CA ASP A 305 27.52 -6.99 12.70
C ASP A 305 27.97 -8.46 12.61
N VAL A 306 29.00 -8.78 11.77
CA VAL A 306 29.62 -10.10 11.73
C VAL A 306 30.19 -10.46 13.11
N TYR A 307 30.96 -9.57 13.73
CA TYR A 307 31.51 -9.80 15.09
C TYR A 307 30.42 -10.02 16.14
N ARG A 308 29.30 -9.30 16.04
CA ARG A 308 28.17 -9.47 16.97
C ARG A 308 27.55 -10.87 16.87
N VAL A 309 27.35 -11.37 15.63
CA VAL A 309 26.81 -12.72 15.41
C VAL A 309 27.77 -13.81 15.85
N LEU A 310 29.08 -13.59 15.66
CA LEU A 310 30.14 -14.50 16.15
C LEU A 310 30.35 -14.46 17.68
N GLY A 311 29.71 -13.52 18.40
CA GLY A 311 29.95 -13.32 19.83
C GLY A 311 31.28 -12.62 20.14
N GLU A 312 31.96 -12.09 19.11
CA GLU A 312 33.27 -11.45 19.25
C GLU A 312 33.13 -9.95 19.59
N TYR A 313 32.37 -9.65 20.65
CA TYR A 313 31.98 -8.30 21.06
C TYR A 313 33.16 -7.35 21.25
N ARG A 314 34.27 -7.85 21.82
CA ARG A 314 35.49 -7.07 21.98
C ARG A 314 36.04 -6.56 20.64
N LYS A 315 36.17 -7.46 19.63
CA LYS A 315 36.58 -7.04 18.27
C LYS A 315 35.64 -6.00 17.66
N GLY A 316 34.34 -6.20 17.90
CA GLY A 316 33.30 -5.26 17.47
C GLY A 316 33.53 -3.86 18.06
N VAL A 317 33.69 -3.77 19.39
CA VAL A 317 33.93 -2.49 20.09
C VAL A 317 35.26 -1.85 19.64
N GLU A 318 36.35 -2.61 19.56
CA GLU A 318 37.66 -2.12 19.09
C GLU A 318 37.59 -1.58 17.64
N THR A 319 36.81 -2.25 16.78
CA THR A 319 36.58 -1.81 15.40
C THR A 319 35.81 -0.50 15.37
N ILE A 320 34.76 -0.36 16.19
CA ILE A 320 33.99 0.88 16.33
C ILE A 320 34.90 2.00 16.85
N ASP A 321 35.66 1.76 17.90
CA ASP A 321 36.54 2.79 18.51
C ASP A 321 37.57 3.29 17.52
N ARG A 322 38.24 2.42 16.77
CA ARG A 322 39.16 2.81 15.69
C ARG A 322 38.46 3.61 14.60
N ALA A 323 37.24 3.20 14.20
CA ALA A 323 36.50 3.93 13.18
C ALA A 323 36.10 5.33 13.66
N LEU A 324 35.69 5.48 14.93
CA LEU A 324 35.30 6.79 15.51
C LEU A 324 36.46 7.80 15.59
N LEU A 325 37.71 7.37 15.51
CA LEU A 325 38.90 8.22 15.42
C LEU A 325 39.13 8.76 13.99
N THR A 326 38.43 8.27 12.99
CA THR A 326 38.54 8.71 11.60
C THR A 326 37.37 9.63 11.21
N PRO A 327 37.51 10.43 10.14
CA PRO A 327 36.38 11.16 9.57
C PRO A 327 35.30 10.18 9.13
N LEU A 328 34.10 10.33 9.68
CA LEU A 328 32.90 9.54 9.37
C LEU A 328 31.72 10.47 9.06
N SER A 329 30.83 10.01 8.21
CA SER A 329 29.52 10.67 8.06
C SER A 329 28.78 10.73 9.41
N PRO A 330 28.00 11.80 9.66
CA PRO A 330 27.23 11.91 10.91
C PRO A 330 26.33 10.71 11.17
N VAL A 331 25.79 10.13 10.10
CA VAL A 331 24.94 8.92 10.15
C VAL A 331 25.73 7.71 10.62
N THR A 332 26.88 7.44 10.03
CA THR A 332 27.71 6.29 10.43
C THR A 332 28.22 6.43 11.85
N ARG A 333 28.61 7.63 12.27
CA ARG A 333 28.98 7.90 13.68
C ARG A 333 27.84 7.58 14.65
N GLN A 334 26.61 7.98 14.33
CA GLN A 334 25.43 7.70 15.13
C GLN A 334 25.14 6.18 15.20
N VAL A 335 25.20 5.48 14.06
CA VAL A 335 24.99 4.02 14.00
C VAL A 335 26.02 3.29 14.82
N LEU A 336 27.30 3.62 14.69
CA LEU A 336 28.38 2.97 15.43
C LEU A 336 28.28 3.22 16.94
N LEU A 337 27.96 4.43 17.37
CA LEU A 337 27.71 4.75 18.78
C LEU A 337 26.54 3.93 19.34
N PHE A 338 25.45 3.86 18.60
CA PHE A 338 24.28 3.08 19.02
C PHE A 338 24.58 1.58 19.10
N THR A 339 25.31 1.05 18.11
CA THR A 339 25.74 -0.35 18.11
C THR A 339 26.68 -0.64 19.29
N LYS A 340 27.64 0.28 19.59
CA LYS A 340 28.50 0.16 20.77
C LYS A 340 27.70 0.14 22.07
N ALA A 341 26.70 1.02 22.20
CA ALA A 341 25.85 1.07 23.39
C ALA A 341 25.06 -0.24 23.58
N LYS A 342 24.54 -0.84 22.49
CA LYS A 342 23.85 -2.14 22.53
C LYS A 342 24.78 -3.28 22.94
N ILE A 343 26.00 -3.34 22.40
CA ILE A 343 27.01 -4.32 22.81
C ILE A 343 27.31 -4.19 24.30
N LEU A 344 27.58 -2.95 24.78
CA LEU A 344 27.88 -2.70 26.18
C LEU A 344 26.69 -3.06 27.10
N TYR A 345 25.47 -2.80 26.67
CA TYR A 345 24.27 -3.20 27.39
C TYR A 345 24.17 -4.73 27.50
N SER A 346 24.43 -5.46 26.41
CA SER A 346 24.42 -6.93 26.37
C SER A 346 25.53 -7.57 27.20
N GLU A 347 26.65 -6.83 27.45
CA GLU A 347 27.77 -7.26 28.34
C GLU A 347 27.58 -6.78 29.80
N ASP A 348 26.36 -6.41 30.22
CA ASP A 348 26.02 -5.87 31.53
C ASP A 348 26.80 -4.59 31.93
N ARG A 349 27.45 -3.95 31.02
CA ARG A 349 28.19 -2.68 31.19
C ARG A 349 27.24 -1.49 31.13
N TYR A 350 26.19 -1.52 31.94
CA TYR A 350 25.06 -0.61 31.91
C TYR A 350 25.43 0.87 32.12
N ALA A 351 26.43 1.17 32.94
CA ALA A 351 26.89 2.55 33.16
C ALA A 351 27.46 3.17 31.87
N ALA A 352 28.32 2.42 31.17
CA ALA A 352 28.90 2.85 29.91
C ALA A 352 27.83 2.93 28.78
N ALA A 353 26.92 1.96 28.71
CA ALA A 353 25.81 1.97 27.79
C ALA A 353 24.90 3.19 27.99
N SER A 354 24.51 3.46 29.23
CA SER A 354 23.66 4.60 29.61
C SER A 354 24.29 5.93 29.21
N ALA A 355 25.62 6.11 29.39
CA ALA A 355 26.31 7.30 29.00
C ALA A 355 26.24 7.55 27.46
N ILE A 356 26.42 6.49 26.65
CA ILE A 356 26.32 6.61 25.19
C ILE A 356 24.85 6.87 24.76
N PHE A 357 23.86 6.20 25.35
CA PHE A 357 22.44 6.51 25.08
C PHE A 357 22.10 7.94 25.43
N GLN A 358 22.62 8.48 26.55
CA GLN A 358 22.45 9.88 26.91
C GLN A 358 23.12 10.81 25.88
N GLN A 359 24.32 10.50 25.41
CA GLN A 359 25.00 11.23 24.33
C GLN A 359 24.16 11.26 23.05
N LEU A 360 23.61 10.10 22.64
CA LEU A 360 22.76 10.01 21.47
C LEU A 360 21.50 10.90 21.59
N ARG A 361 20.85 10.97 22.75
CA ARG A 361 19.70 11.85 22.99
C ARG A 361 20.03 13.34 22.81
N GLN A 362 21.28 13.74 23.03
CA GLN A 362 21.73 15.12 22.87
C GLN A 362 22.17 15.45 21.43
N MET A 363 22.32 14.42 20.57
CA MET A 363 22.71 14.60 19.18
C MET A 363 21.49 14.96 18.32
N LYS A 364 21.74 15.69 17.20
CA LYS A 364 20.76 15.83 16.12
C LYS A 364 20.73 14.52 15.32
N LEU A 365 19.89 13.60 15.74
CA LEU A 365 19.75 12.27 15.13
C LEU A 365 19.17 12.36 13.72
N ARG A 366 19.68 11.50 12.83
CA ARG A 366 19.21 11.35 11.45
C ARG A 366 18.59 9.96 11.27
N SER A 367 17.48 9.87 10.55
CA SER A 367 16.87 8.59 10.20
C SER A 367 17.75 7.86 9.17
N ALA A 368 18.25 6.70 9.56
CA ALA A 368 19.05 5.82 8.69
C ALA A 368 19.04 4.38 9.21
N ALA A 369 19.50 3.45 8.37
CA ALA A 369 19.65 2.05 8.73
C ALA A 369 20.54 1.88 9.97
N GLY A 370 20.05 1.19 10.98
CA GLY A 370 20.77 0.95 12.23
C GLY A 370 20.92 2.16 13.16
N ALA A 371 20.41 3.35 12.77
CA ALA A 371 20.45 4.55 13.62
C ALA A 371 19.35 4.52 14.68
N ALA A 372 19.65 5.06 15.86
CA ALA A 372 18.66 5.24 16.93
C ALA A 372 17.68 6.39 16.62
N THR A 373 16.45 6.28 17.12
CA THR A 373 15.56 7.42 17.34
C THR A 373 15.82 8.04 18.72
N ALA A 374 15.33 9.26 18.94
CA ALA A 374 15.45 9.89 20.28
C ALA A 374 14.69 9.11 21.37
N GLU A 375 13.51 8.57 21.02
CA GLU A 375 12.70 7.74 21.90
C GLU A 375 13.40 6.43 22.24
N GLU A 376 13.96 5.77 21.23
CA GLU A 376 14.71 4.54 21.38
C GLU A 376 15.92 4.73 22.30
N ALA A 377 16.72 5.77 22.06
CA ALA A 377 17.86 6.10 22.93
C ALA A 377 17.40 6.43 24.37
N ALA A 378 16.24 7.09 24.54
CA ALA A 378 15.68 7.37 25.85
C ALA A 378 15.21 6.08 26.55
N TYR A 379 14.54 5.20 25.84
CA TYR A 379 14.05 3.93 26.38
C TYR A 379 15.20 3.06 26.89
N PHE A 380 16.25 2.86 26.07
CA PHE A 380 17.42 2.08 26.48
C PHE A 380 18.28 2.74 27.55
N GLN A 381 18.31 4.07 27.63
CA GLN A 381 18.90 4.77 28.75
C GLN A 381 18.15 4.44 30.05
N ALA A 382 16.80 4.48 30.02
CA ALA A 382 15.99 4.14 31.18
C ALA A 382 16.15 2.68 31.60
N LEU A 383 16.17 1.74 30.66
CA LEU A 383 16.48 0.34 30.94
C LEU A 383 17.85 0.18 31.63
N SER A 384 18.89 0.84 31.08
CA SER A 384 20.23 0.82 31.68
C SER A 384 20.25 1.39 33.11
N GLN A 385 19.53 2.50 33.37
CA GLN A 385 19.41 3.07 34.71
C GLN A 385 18.67 2.12 35.67
N SER A 386 17.60 1.46 35.23
CA SER A 386 16.89 0.46 36.03
C SER A 386 17.80 -0.72 36.41
N LYS A 387 18.61 -1.24 35.46
CA LYS A 387 19.59 -2.31 35.71
C LYS A 387 20.69 -1.89 36.68
N LEU A 388 21.00 -0.61 36.78
CA LEU A 388 21.95 -0.04 37.77
C LEU A 388 21.30 0.21 39.14
N GLY A 389 20.01 -0.10 39.33
CA GLY A 389 19.27 0.21 40.55
C GLY A 389 18.77 1.65 40.68
N ASN A 390 18.98 2.48 39.68
CA ASN A 390 18.54 3.89 39.65
C ASN A 390 17.07 4.00 39.21
N GLN A 391 16.17 3.32 39.92
CA GLN A 391 14.77 3.15 39.52
C GLN A 391 14.04 4.48 39.32
N ALA A 392 14.25 5.46 40.20
CA ALA A 392 13.61 6.78 40.07
C ALA A 392 14.00 7.53 38.76
N ALA A 393 15.26 7.41 38.34
CA ALA A 393 15.74 7.99 37.10
C ALA A 393 15.13 7.27 35.86
N ALA A 394 15.03 5.94 35.92
CA ALA A 394 14.39 5.15 34.87
C ALA A 394 12.91 5.52 34.71
N GLU A 395 12.15 5.55 35.81
CA GLU A 395 10.74 5.89 35.81
C GLU A 395 10.47 7.32 35.30
N ALA A 396 11.31 8.29 35.65
CA ALA A 396 11.17 9.66 35.15
C ALA A 396 11.25 9.70 33.61
N ILE A 397 12.09 8.89 32.97
CA ILE A 397 12.20 8.77 31.53
C ILE A 397 10.98 8.03 30.96
N TRP A 398 10.61 6.88 31.55
CA TRP A 398 9.45 6.10 31.08
C TRP A 398 8.14 6.87 31.19
N ARG A 399 7.90 7.65 32.27
CA ARG A 399 6.72 8.52 32.38
C ARG A 399 6.62 9.53 31.25
N LYS A 400 7.77 10.07 30.81
CA LYS A 400 7.80 11.00 29.67
C LYS A 400 7.51 10.30 28.34
N LEU A 401 8.07 9.12 28.11
CA LEU A 401 7.80 8.33 26.90
C LEU A 401 6.34 7.87 26.84
N ALA A 402 5.78 7.42 27.97
CA ALA A 402 4.40 6.94 28.06
C ALA A 402 3.32 8.02 27.89
N LEU A 403 3.68 9.29 27.65
CA LEU A 403 2.74 10.33 27.24
C LEU A 403 2.30 10.15 25.78
N ASP A 404 3.11 9.50 24.95
CA ASP A 404 2.73 9.13 23.59
C ASP A 404 2.30 7.66 23.56
N GLU A 405 0.99 7.45 23.81
CA GLU A 405 0.38 6.12 23.86
C GLU A 405 0.35 5.41 22.51
N PHE A 406 0.53 6.15 21.40
CA PHE A 406 0.59 5.57 20.06
C PHE A 406 2.00 5.19 19.66
N SER A 407 3.07 5.70 20.29
CA SER A 407 4.42 5.28 19.94
C SER A 407 4.76 3.90 20.53
N TYR A 408 5.53 3.09 19.79
CA TYR A 408 6.00 1.79 20.27
C TYR A 408 6.73 1.91 21.62
N TYR A 409 7.70 2.83 21.71
CA TYR A 409 8.46 3.02 22.96
C TYR A 409 7.65 3.68 24.07
N GLY A 410 6.59 4.42 23.74
CA GLY A 410 5.60 4.90 24.71
C GLY A 410 4.80 3.76 25.33
N GLN A 411 4.33 2.82 24.52
CA GLN A 411 3.63 1.61 24.98
C GLN A 411 4.54 0.74 25.85
N ARG A 412 5.78 0.46 25.38
CA ARG A 412 6.77 -0.28 26.17
C ARG A 412 7.11 0.39 27.51
N ALA A 413 7.20 1.73 27.52
CA ALA A 413 7.43 2.49 28.75
C ALA A 413 6.23 2.42 29.70
N ALA A 414 5.01 2.45 29.19
CA ALA A 414 3.79 2.28 29.98
C ALA A 414 3.75 0.90 30.67
N GLU A 415 4.12 -0.17 29.94
CA GLU A 415 4.25 -1.52 30.51
C GLU A 415 5.29 -1.58 31.64
N LYS A 416 6.45 -0.91 31.48
CA LYS A 416 7.49 -0.84 32.54
C LYS A 416 7.00 -0.08 33.79
N LEU A 417 6.00 0.79 33.64
CA LEU A 417 5.32 1.50 34.73
C LEU A 417 4.14 0.71 35.32
N GLY A 418 3.92 -0.55 34.89
CA GLY A 418 2.82 -1.40 35.35
C GLY A 418 1.44 -1.00 34.78
N ARG A 419 1.40 -0.21 33.69
CA ARG A 419 0.17 0.10 32.97
C ARG A 419 -0.06 -1.00 31.93
N THR A 420 -1.04 -1.87 32.19
CA THR A 420 -1.43 -2.91 31.23
C THR A 420 -2.27 -2.32 30.11
N GLU A 421 -1.98 -2.72 28.88
CA GLU A 421 -2.84 -2.44 27.74
C GLU A 421 -4.22 -3.07 27.95
N THR A 422 -5.29 -2.31 27.73
CA THR A 422 -6.63 -2.88 27.74
C THR A 422 -6.75 -3.78 26.50
N VAL A 423 -6.77 -5.08 26.70
CA VAL A 423 -7.01 -6.04 25.62
C VAL A 423 -8.40 -5.77 25.06
N VAL A 424 -8.47 -5.33 23.80
CA VAL A 424 -9.75 -5.25 23.08
C VAL A 424 -10.16 -6.68 22.82
N THR A 425 -11.33 -7.10 23.34
CA THR A 425 -11.85 -8.43 23.07
C THR A 425 -12.18 -8.56 21.58
N SER A 426 -11.84 -9.67 20.97
CA SER A 426 -11.94 -9.92 19.52
C SER A 426 -13.31 -9.60 18.91
N THR A 427 -14.38 -9.72 19.68
CA THR A 427 -15.76 -9.41 19.24
C THR A 427 -16.04 -7.93 19.02
N ALA A 428 -15.40 -7.02 19.78
CA ALA A 428 -15.58 -5.57 19.61
C ALA A 428 -14.92 -5.07 18.30
N ALA A 429 -13.80 -5.68 17.92
CA ALA A 429 -13.10 -5.34 16.66
C ALA A 429 -13.85 -5.81 15.41
N CYS A 430 -14.86 -6.65 15.56
CA CYS A 430 -15.72 -7.17 14.49
C CYS A 430 -17.05 -6.40 14.36
N LEU A 431 -17.26 -5.34 15.11
CA LEU A 431 -18.48 -4.55 15.01
C LEU A 431 -18.59 -3.91 13.61
N PRO A 432 -19.77 -3.98 12.97
CA PRO A 432 -19.96 -3.40 11.66
C PRO A 432 -19.74 -1.88 11.71
N ALA A 433 -19.14 -1.36 10.66
CA ALA A 433 -18.92 0.07 10.46
C ALA A 433 -20.23 0.88 10.24
N GLU A 434 -21.39 0.27 10.45
CA GLU A 434 -22.72 0.87 10.21
C GLU A 434 -22.90 2.19 10.96
N ASN A 435 -22.62 2.21 12.27
CA ASN A 435 -22.74 3.43 13.06
C ASN A 435 -21.81 4.55 12.57
N LEU A 436 -20.64 4.17 12.06
CA LEU A 436 -19.68 5.11 11.50
C LEU A 436 -20.14 5.63 10.15
N THR A 437 -20.67 4.76 9.29
CA THR A 437 -21.24 5.13 7.98
C THR A 437 -22.36 6.15 8.17
N VAL A 438 -23.28 5.93 9.10
CA VAL A 438 -24.36 6.87 9.42
C VAL A 438 -23.80 8.22 9.91
N ALA A 439 -22.79 8.21 10.77
CA ALA A 439 -22.18 9.45 11.26
C ALA A 439 -21.48 10.25 10.12
N VAL A 440 -20.76 9.55 9.24
CA VAL A 440 -20.11 10.17 8.07
C VAL A 440 -21.15 10.73 7.10
N GLU A 441 -22.23 10.01 6.85
CA GLU A 441 -23.32 10.51 6.00
C GLU A 441 -23.99 11.77 6.59
N ALA A 442 -24.23 11.81 7.91
CA ALA A 442 -24.77 12.98 8.57
C ALA A 442 -23.83 14.20 8.43
N ASP A 443 -22.53 14.02 8.52
CA ASP A 443 -21.54 15.09 8.29
C ASP A 443 -21.61 15.65 6.84
N LEU A 444 -22.00 14.83 5.86
CA LEU A 444 -22.13 15.23 4.47
C LEU A 444 -23.47 15.90 4.13
N ALA A 445 -24.42 15.95 5.06
CA ALA A 445 -25.72 16.57 4.85
C ALA A 445 -25.60 18.05 4.40
N SER A 446 -24.57 18.77 4.91
CA SER A 446 -24.32 20.16 4.50
C SER A 446 -23.80 20.32 3.05
N LEU A 447 -23.34 19.26 2.43
CA LEU A 447 -22.89 19.24 1.02
C LEU A 447 -24.03 18.89 0.05
N ARG A 448 -25.17 18.42 0.56
CA ARG A 448 -26.35 18.10 -0.24
C ARG A 448 -27.19 19.36 -0.44
N HIS A 449 -27.64 19.59 -1.65
CA HIS A 449 -28.65 20.60 -1.87
C HIS A 449 -30.04 20.12 -1.38
N PRO A 450 -30.94 21.04 -0.97
CA PRO A 450 -32.32 20.68 -0.69
C PRO A 450 -33.04 20.22 -1.96
N LEU A 451 -34.18 19.54 -1.79
CA LEU A 451 -35.07 19.25 -2.93
C LEU A 451 -35.43 20.51 -3.68
N ARG A 452 -35.39 20.47 -5.00
CA ARG A 452 -35.64 21.55 -5.93
C ARG A 452 -36.99 21.34 -6.60
N SER A 453 -37.73 22.44 -6.81
CA SER A 453 -38.95 22.43 -7.61
C SER A 453 -38.68 22.72 -9.10
N GLU A 454 -37.46 23.20 -9.43
CA GLU A 454 -37.05 23.54 -10.80
C GLU A 454 -35.63 23.03 -11.10
N ILE A 455 -35.35 22.69 -12.37
CA ILE A 455 -34.05 22.22 -12.81
C ILE A 455 -32.99 23.31 -12.59
N SER A 456 -31.97 23.03 -11.81
CA SER A 456 -30.83 23.94 -11.61
C SER A 456 -29.74 23.70 -12.66
N ARG A 457 -29.44 24.72 -13.44
CA ARG A 457 -28.34 24.73 -14.41
C ARG A 457 -26.98 25.13 -13.80
N SER A 458 -26.97 25.55 -12.53
CA SER A 458 -25.79 26.10 -11.85
C SER A 458 -25.15 25.16 -10.84
N SER A 459 -25.65 23.94 -10.66
CA SER A 459 -25.07 22.97 -9.77
C SER A 459 -23.80 22.33 -10.35
N ASP A 460 -22.84 22.02 -9.49
CA ASP A 460 -21.67 21.26 -9.91
C ASP A 460 -21.91 19.74 -9.88
N LEU A 461 -21.18 19.03 -10.74
CA LEU A 461 -21.31 17.58 -10.93
C LEU A 461 -21.18 16.79 -9.61
N VAL A 462 -20.23 17.14 -8.77
CA VAL A 462 -19.96 16.37 -7.54
C VAL A 462 -21.10 16.57 -6.53
N SER A 463 -21.63 17.78 -6.41
CA SER A 463 -22.78 18.06 -5.54
C SER A 463 -24.03 17.28 -5.96
N GLU A 464 -24.28 17.13 -7.27
CA GLU A 464 -25.38 16.28 -7.77
C GLU A 464 -25.17 14.81 -7.39
N LEU A 465 -23.96 14.28 -7.60
CA LEU A 465 -23.64 12.89 -7.26
C LEU A 465 -23.72 12.63 -5.75
N VAL A 466 -23.32 13.61 -4.92
CA VAL A 466 -23.46 13.54 -3.45
C VAL A 466 -24.94 13.56 -3.04
N PHE A 467 -25.75 14.39 -3.67
CA PHE A 467 -27.21 14.39 -3.44
C PHE A 467 -27.84 13.03 -3.77
N LEU A 468 -27.47 12.45 -4.93
CA LEU A 468 -27.94 11.14 -5.38
C LEU A 468 -27.33 9.96 -4.62
N ARG A 469 -26.43 10.22 -3.65
CA ARG A 469 -25.69 9.20 -2.88
C ARG A 469 -24.88 8.22 -3.74
N LEU A 470 -24.46 8.67 -4.92
CA LEU A 470 -23.62 7.91 -5.85
C LEU A 470 -22.13 8.13 -5.49
N TRP A 471 -21.74 7.56 -4.36
CA TRP A 471 -20.48 7.84 -3.69
C TRP A 471 -19.26 7.52 -4.55
N ASP A 472 -19.28 6.40 -5.28
CA ASP A 472 -18.18 6.00 -6.18
C ASP A 472 -17.91 7.02 -7.26
N GLU A 473 -18.97 7.50 -7.91
CA GLU A 473 -18.88 8.52 -8.95
C GLU A 473 -18.50 9.87 -8.35
N ALA A 474 -19.10 10.22 -7.20
CA ALA A 474 -18.76 11.45 -6.49
C ALA A 474 -17.26 11.49 -6.12
N ALA A 475 -16.73 10.40 -5.58
CA ALA A 475 -15.30 10.29 -5.25
C ALA A 475 -14.41 10.36 -6.49
N PHE A 476 -14.75 9.64 -7.56
CA PHE A 476 -14.01 9.66 -8.82
C PHE A 476 -13.90 11.07 -9.42
N TRP A 477 -15.04 11.76 -9.53
CA TRP A 477 -15.08 13.09 -10.13
C TRP A 477 -14.50 14.18 -9.23
N MET A 478 -14.70 14.07 -7.91
CA MET A 478 -14.04 14.93 -6.93
C MET A 478 -12.51 14.90 -7.07
N GLU A 479 -11.93 13.70 -7.22
CA GLU A 479 -10.48 13.55 -7.39
C GLU A 479 -10.00 14.15 -8.70
N ARG A 480 -10.75 13.98 -9.77
CA ARG A 480 -10.38 14.44 -11.11
C ARG A 480 -10.55 15.94 -11.32
N LEU A 481 -11.63 16.53 -10.81
CA LEU A 481 -11.88 17.96 -10.91
C LEU A 481 -11.10 18.80 -9.89
N GLY A 482 -10.44 18.12 -8.97
CA GLY A 482 -9.73 18.74 -7.84
C GLY A 482 -10.67 19.05 -6.68
N ALA A 483 -10.38 18.51 -5.51
CA ALA A 483 -11.20 18.66 -4.31
C ALA A 483 -11.16 20.07 -3.67
N THR A 484 -10.71 21.10 -4.40
CA THR A 484 -10.47 22.46 -3.88
C THR A 484 -11.74 23.16 -3.38
N ARG A 485 -12.91 22.73 -3.85
CA ARG A 485 -14.21 23.30 -3.44
C ARG A 485 -14.89 22.53 -2.31
N ILE A 486 -14.40 21.31 -1.96
CA ILE A 486 -14.96 20.47 -0.92
C ILE A 486 -14.02 20.52 0.29
N PRO A 487 -14.54 20.81 1.50
CA PRO A 487 -13.71 20.77 2.71
C PRO A 487 -13.02 19.41 2.85
N PRO A 488 -11.76 19.33 3.33
CA PRO A 488 -11.02 18.06 3.44
C PRO A 488 -11.77 16.96 4.19
N ARG A 489 -12.56 17.30 5.21
CA ARG A 489 -13.40 16.35 5.95
C ARG A 489 -14.53 15.80 5.07
N GLY A 490 -15.18 16.63 4.28
CA GLY A 490 -16.18 16.19 3.32
C GLY A 490 -15.57 15.29 2.24
N ALA A 491 -14.39 15.65 1.72
CA ALA A 491 -13.66 14.82 0.76
C ALA A 491 -13.29 13.44 1.36
N ALA A 492 -12.83 13.40 2.61
CA ALA A 492 -12.54 12.16 3.31
C ALA A 492 -13.81 11.31 3.50
N GLY A 493 -14.93 11.94 3.86
CA GLY A 493 -16.23 11.27 4.03
C GLY A 493 -16.77 10.68 2.73
N ILE A 494 -16.74 11.43 1.63
CA ILE A 494 -17.14 10.93 0.30
C ILE A 494 -16.28 9.73 -0.09
N ALA A 495 -14.96 9.81 0.07
CA ALA A 495 -14.05 8.71 -0.23
C ALA A 495 -14.31 7.49 0.66
N TYR A 496 -14.63 7.70 1.95
CA TYR A 496 -14.99 6.64 2.89
C TYR A 496 -16.24 5.88 2.44
N LEU A 497 -17.32 6.61 2.13
CA LEU A 497 -18.59 6.04 1.68
C LEU A 497 -18.48 5.33 0.33
N ALA A 498 -17.55 5.78 -0.52
CA ALA A 498 -17.20 5.14 -1.77
C ALA A 498 -16.35 3.86 -1.60
N GLY A 499 -16.02 3.44 -0.39
CA GLY A 499 -15.10 2.32 -0.15
C GLY A 499 -13.65 2.61 -0.55
N ARG A 500 -13.34 3.86 -0.93
CA ARG A 500 -11.99 4.30 -1.31
C ARG A 500 -11.20 4.72 -0.06
N TYR A 501 -10.99 3.77 0.83
CA TYR A 501 -10.42 4.02 2.16
C TYR A 501 -9.03 4.65 2.11
N ASN A 502 -8.21 4.29 1.13
CA ASN A 502 -6.90 4.93 0.91
C ASN A 502 -7.03 6.44 0.64
N ARG A 503 -8.09 6.85 -0.04
CA ARG A 503 -8.36 8.28 -0.33
C ARG A 503 -8.94 8.97 0.89
N SER A 504 -9.80 8.30 1.65
CA SER A 504 -10.25 8.80 2.95
C SER A 504 -9.07 9.11 3.87
N ILE A 505 -8.14 8.17 4.04
CA ILE A 505 -6.89 8.33 4.80
C ILE A 505 -6.10 9.55 4.28
N PHE A 506 -5.92 9.67 2.97
CA PHE A 506 -5.17 10.77 2.35
C PHE A 506 -5.74 12.15 2.67
N TYR A 507 -7.06 12.31 2.66
CA TYR A 507 -7.71 13.58 3.01
C TYR A 507 -7.73 13.81 4.52
N ALA A 508 -7.98 12.76 5.32
CA ALA A 508 -8.07 12.82 6.77
C ALA A 508 -6.71 13.09 7.46
N ASP A 509 -5.59 12.65 6.89
CA ASP A 509 -4.25 12.85 7.46
C ASP A 509 -3.87 14.35 7.60
N ARG A 510 -4.54 15.22 6.87
CA ARG A 510 -4.37 16.68 6.91
C ARG A 510 -5.23 17.39 7.95
N LEU A 511 -6.09 16.64 8.65
CA LEU A 511 -7.02 17.16 9.61
C LEU A 511 -6.50 16.99 11.04
N PRO A 512 -6.98 17.78 12.00
CA PRO A 512 -6.73 17.53 13.42
C PRO A 512 -7.23 16.14 13.80
N LYS A 513 -6.41 15.38 14.52
CA LYS A 513 -6.72 14.02 14.98
C LYS A 513 -7.69 14.08 16.17
N THR A 514 -8.98 14.18 15.87
CA THR A 514 -10.08 14.22 16.85
C THR A 514 -10.95 12.97 16.73
N GLY A 515 -11.80 12.69 17.70
CA GLY A 515 -12.74 11.56 17.65
C GLY A 515 -13.55 11.49 16.37
N ALA A 516 -13.90 12.63 15.76
CA ALA A 516 -14.66 12.69 14.51
C ALA A 516 -13.82 12.44 13.24
N THR A 517 -12.50 12.61 13.28
CA THR A 517 -11.61 12.43 12.13
C THR A 517 -10.81 11.12 12.19
N LEU A 518 -10.62 10.57 13.37
CA LEU A 518 -9.90 9.30 13.56
C LEU A 518 -10.50 8.14 12.72
N PRO A 519 -11.83 7.96 12.66
CA PRO A 519 -12.41 6.89 11.84
C PRO A 519 -12.18 7.03 10.34
N LEU A 520 -12.02 8.26 9.85
CA LEU A 520 -11.67 8.52 8.44
C LEU A 520 -10.18 8.25 8.16
N LEU A 521 -9.34 8.42 9.18
CA LEU A 521 -7.90 8.16 9.12
C LEU A 521 -7.59 6.67 9.35
N TYR A 522 -8.36 6.00 10.18
CA TYR A 522 -8.25 4.57 10.51
C TYR A 522 -9.56 3.85 10.17
N PRO A 523 -9.87 3.70 8.88
CA PRO A 523 -11.16 3.13 8.46
C PRO A 523 -11.25 1.64 8.80
N ALA A 524 -12.44 1.20 9.23
CA ALA A 524 -12.76 -0.21 9.43
C ALA A 524 -13.25 -0.88 8.10
N GLY A 525 -12.59 -0.55 7.00
CA GLY A 525 -12.93 -1.12 5.69
C GLY A 525 -12.73 -2.63 5.65
N TYR A 526 -13.55 -3.32 4.87
CA TYR A 526 -13.57 -4.80 4.77
C TYR A 526 -13.78 -5.51 6.11
N GLY A 527 -14.44 -4.86 7.09
CA GLY A 527 -14.54 -5.31 8.48
C GLY A 527 -15.02 -6.75 8.63
N GLN A 528 -16.11 -7.15 7.94
CA GLN A 528 -16.62 -8.52 7.99
C GLN A 528 -15.58 -9.53 7.45
N THR A 529 -14.98 -9.25 6.30
CA THR A 529 -13.96 -10.14 5.69
C THR A 529 -12.74 -10.29 6.60
N ILE A 530 -12.31 -9.20 7.25
CA ILE A 530 -11.19 -9.22 8.20
C ILE A 530 -11.56 -10.07 9.43
N CYS A 531 -12.76 -9.92 9.95
CA CYS A 531 -13.25 -10.69 11.09
C CYS A 531 -13.33 -12.16 10.79
N ASP A 532 -13.92 -12.54 9.66
CA ASP A 532 -14.05 -13.94 9.24
C ASP A 532 -12.67 -14.60 9.09
N ALA A 533 -11.73 -13.88 8.45
CA ALA A 533 -10.36 -14.36 8.28
C ALA A 533 -9.61 -14.45 9.63
N ALA A 534 -9.79 -13.48 10.52
CA ALA A 534 -9.18 -13.47 11.85
C ALA A 534 -9.70 -14.62 12.72
N MET A 535 -11.02 -14.84 12.72
CA MET A 535 -11.63 -15.97 13.45
C MET A 535 -11.15 -17.32 12.90
N ALA A 536 -11.08 -17.47 11.57
CA ALA A 536 -10.59 -18.69 10.94
C ALA A 536 -9.14 -19.04 11.29
N GLN A 537 -8.31 -18.04 11.62
CA GLN A 537 -6.90 -18.21 11.97
C GLN A 537 -6.61 -17.98 13.47
N ASN A 538 -7.63 -17.75 14.29
CA ASN A 538 -7.51 -17.48 15.73
C ASN A 538 -6.54 -16.32 16.04
N VAL A 539 -6.63 -15.21 15.30
CA VAL A 539 -5.84 -14.00 15.52
C VAL A 539 -6.73 -12.80 15.86
N ASP A 540 -6.18 -11.82 16.56
CA ASP A 540 -6.87 -10.56 16.85
C ASP A 540 -7.02 -9.74 15.55
N PRO A 541 -8.26 -9.40 15.11
CA PRO A 541 -8.51 -8.65 13.89
C PRO A 541 -7.88 -7.25 13.88
N VAL A 542 -7.61 -6.66 15.03
CA VAL A 542 -6.94 -5.35 15.15
C VAL A 542 -5.53 -5.38 14.51
N TRP A 543 -4.82 -6.51 14.61
CA TRP A 543 -3.54 -6.69 13.92
C TRP A 543 -3.71 -6.66 12.40
N LEU A 544 -4.73 -7.32 11.87
CA LEU A 544 -4.98 -7.34 10.42
C LEU A 544 -5.31 -5.94 9.89
N HIS A 545 -6.16 -5.18 10.61
CA HIS A 545 -6.43 -3.77 10.29
C HIS A 545 -5.13 -2.94 10.27
N ALA A 546 -4.28 -3.10 11.27
CA ALA A 546 -3.02 -2.36 11.38
C ALA A 546 -2.03 -2.72 10.25
N ILE A 547 -1.92 -4.00 9.92
CA ILE A 547 -1.07 -4.49 8.82
C ILE A 547 -1.57 -3.95 7.49
N ILE A 548 -2.87 -4.07 7.17
CA ILE A 548 -3.47 -3.54 5.92
C ILE A 548 -3.22 -2.03 5.80
N TRP A 549 -3.43 -1.30 6.91
CA TRP A 549 -3.19 0.15 6.91
C TRP A 549 -1.72 0.47 6.62
N GLN A 550 -0.78 -0.27 7.19
CA GLN A 550 0.66 -0.04 6.99
C GLN A 550 1.11 -0.46 5.58
N GLU A 551 0.60 -1.57 5.06
CA GLU A 551 1.01 -2.15 3.77
C GLU A 551 0.49 -1.33 2.59
N SER A 552 -0.79 -1.02 2.56
CA SER A 552 -1.44 -0.45 1.38
C SER A 552 -2.21 0.84 1.64
N ARG A 553 -2.36 1.27 2.88
CA ARG A 553 -3.35 2.30 3.26
C ARG A 553 -4.75 1.92 2.78
N TYR A 554 -5.11 0.64 2.85
CA TYR A 554 -6.38 0.12 2.31
C TYR A 554 -6.56 0.29 0.79
N ASN A 555 -5.48 0.40 0.03
CA ASN A 555 -5.57 0.40 -1.43
C ASN A 555 -5.53 -1.04 -1.97
N PRO A 556 -6.63 -1.62 -2.48
CA PRO A 556 -6.63 -2.98 -3.01
C PRO A 556 -5.76 -3.11 -4.27
N ASN A 557 -5.54 -2.01 -4.99
CA ASN A 557 -4.72 -1.96 -6.19
C ASN A 557 -3.27 -1.53 -5.91
N ALA A 558 -2.84 -1.56 -4.65
CA ALA A 558 -1.48 -1.19 -4.29
C ALA A 558 -0.47 -2.16 -4.90
N ARG A 559 0.61 -1.58 -5.43
CA ARG A 559 1.76 -2.32 -5.94
C ARG A 559 3.05 -1.64 -5.50
N SER A 560 3.99 -2.42 -4.98
CA SER A 560 5.31 -1.92 -4.60
C SER A 560 6.34 -2.10 -5.72
N GLY A 561 7.48 -1.41 -5.61
CA GLY A 561 8.63 -1.63 -6.49
C GLY A 561 9.27 -3.03 -6.36
N ALA A 562 8.94 -3.77 -5.30
CA ALA A 562 9.32 -5.18 -5.11
C ALA A 562 8.25 -6.17 -5.61
N ALA A 563 7.33 -5.72 -6.47
CA ALA A 563 6.22 -6.48 -7.04
C ALA A 563 5.20 -7.02 -6.02
N ALA A 564 5.19 -6.51 -4.79
CA ALA A 564 4.15 -6.83 -3.83
C ALA A 564 2.81 -6.22 -4.27
N ARG A 565 1.69 -6.91 -4.04
CA ARG A 565 0.35 -6.57 -4.54
C ARG A 565 -0.74 -6.66 -3.49
N GLY A 566 -1.77 -5.84 -3.67
CA GLY A 566 -3.03 -5.89 -2.95
C GLY A 566 -2.96 -5.30 -1.54
N LEU A 567 -4.03 -5.52 -0.78
CA LEU A 567 -4.20 -4.95 0.55
C LEU A 567 -3.06 -5.32 1.52
N MET A 568 -2.60 -6.57 1.48
CA MET A 568 -1.63 -7.15 2.40
C MET A 568 -0.22 -7.26 1.79
N GLN A 569 0.00 -6.69 0.57
CA GLN A 569 1.28 -6.55 -0.10
C GLN A 569 2.09 -7.85 -0.23
N PHE A 570 1.46 -8.90 -0.74
CA PHE A 570 2.16 -10.15 -1.01
C PHE A 570 3.06 -10.07 -2.22
N ILE A 571 4.31 -10.49 -2.07
CA ILE A 571 5.16 -10.85 -3.21
C ILE A 571 4.74 -12.22 -3.75
N PRO A 572 4.93 -12.48 -5.05
CA PRO A 572 4.42 -13.70 -5.71
C PRO A 572 4.80 -14.99 -5.01
N GLU A 573 6.06 -15.14 -4.65
CA GLU A 573 6.60 -16.36 -4.04
C GLU A 573 6.00 -16.64 -2.66
N THR A 574 5.85 -15.59 -1.85
CA THR A 574 5.23 -15.71 -0.52
C THR A 574 3.75 -16.03 -0.66
N ALA A 575 3.04 -15.41 -1.61
CA ALA A 575 1.63 -15.71 -1.86
C ALA A 575 1.40 -17.17 -2.23
N GLN A 576 2.23 -17.72 -3.12
CA GLN A 576 2.15 -19.13 -3.54
C GLN A 576 2.43 -20.08 -2.37
N ALA A 577 3.48 -19.82 -1.58
CA ALA A 577 3.83 -20.64 -0.42
C ALA A 577 2.72 -20.63 0.64
N VAL A 578 2.15 -19.47 0.95
CA VAL A 578 1.05 -19.34 1.91
C VAL A 578 -0.22 -20.00 1.38
N ALA A 579 -0.57 -19.80 0.11
CA ALA A 579 -1.74 -20.42 -0.52
C ALA A 579 -1.64 -21.95 -0.47
N ALA A 580 -0.49 -22.51 -0.82
CA ALA A 580 -0.24 -23.95 -0.74
C ALA A 580 -0.42 -24.48 0.71
N SER A 581 0.10 -23.75 1.71
CA SER A 581 -0.06 -24.12 3.13
C SER A 581 -1.50 -24.02 3.63
N ALA A 582 -2.32 -23.19 2.99
CA ALA A 582 -3.74 -22.98 3.30
C ALA A 582 -4.66 -23.95 2.51
N GLY A 583 -4.12 -24.81 1.65
CA GLY A 583 -4.91 -25.69 0.77
C GLY A 583 -5.69 -24.93 -0.31
N MET A 584 -5.31 -23.69 -0.60
CA MET A 584 -5.90 -22.89 -1.66
C MET A 584 -5.36 -23.33 -3.01
N SER A 585 -6.21 -23.26 -4.05
CA SER A 585 -5.78 -23.45 -5.43
C SER A 585 -4.79 -22.35 -5.81
N GLU A 586 -4.04 -22.55 -6.90
CA GLU A 586 -3.07 -21.58 -7.42
C GLU A 586 -3.59 -20.14 -7.41
N VAL A 587 -2.88 -19.26 -6.70
CA VAL A 587 -3.21 -17.83 -6.62
C VAL A 587 -2.40 -17.09 -7.68
N THR A 588 -3.08 -16.61 -8.71
CA THR A 588 -2.45 -15.78 -9.75
C THR A 588 -2.14 -14.38 -9.23
N LEU A 589 -1.23 -13.66 -9.90
CA LEU A 589 -0.85 -12.30 -9.52
C LEU A 589 -2.03 -11.34 -9.47
N ASP A 590 -3.00 -11.50 -10.38
CA ASP A 590 -4.18 -10.64 -10.44
C ASP A 590 -5.15 -10.90 -9.27
N LYS A 591 -5.22 -12.14 -8.79
CA LYS A 591 -6.03 -12.49 -7.61
C LYS A 591 -5.54 -11.82 -6.32
N LEU A 592 -4.29 -11.37 -6.25
CA LEU A 592 -3.76 -10.63 -5.10
C LEU A 592 -4.37 -9.24 -4.94
N TYR A 593 -4.99 -8.70 -6.00
CA TYR A 593 -5.75 -7.44 -5.94
C TYR A 593 -7.18 -7.64 -5.40
N ASP A 594 -7.66 -8.90 -5.32
CA ASP A 594 -8.95 -9.21 -4.67
C ASP A 594 -8.81 -9.04 -3.15
N PRO A 595 -9.62 -8.16 -2.53
CA PRO A 595 -9.54 -7.90 -1.10
C PRO A 595 -9.72 -9.16 -0.24
N ALA A 596 -10.67 -10.02 -0.59
CA ALA A 596 -10.98 -11.21 0.20
C ALA A 596 -9.81 -12.21 0.18
N ILE A 597 -9.25 -12.46 -1.00
CA ILE A 597 -8.09 -13.35 -1.17
C ILE A 597 -6.86 -12.77 -0.45
N SER A 598 -6.61 -11.48 -0.62
CA SER A 598 -5.48 -10.80 0.01
C SER A 598 -5.56 -10.87 1.55
N ILE A 599 -6.74 -10.64 2.13
CA ILE A 599 -6.99 -10.69 3.58
C ILE A 599 -6.85 -12.12 4.10
N GLN A 600 -7.42 -13.12 3.42
CA GLN A 600 -7.31 -14.53 3.83
C GLN A 600 -5.86 -15.01 3.88
N LEU A 601 -5.09 -14.73 2.84
CA LEU A 601 -3.66 -15.03 2.80
C LEU A 601 -2.91 -14.31 3.92
N GLY A 602 -3.21 -13.03 4.15
CA GLY A 602 -2.58 -12.22 5.18
C GLY A 602 -2.84 -12.73 6.59
N ALA A 603 -4.07 -13.09 6.89
CA ALA A 603 -4.45 -13.66 8.18
C ALA A 603 -3.72 -15.00 8.43
N LYS A 604 -3.67 -15.87 7.40
CA LYS A 604 -2.93 -17.15 7.47
C LYS A 604 -1.44 -16.93 7.70
N TYR A 605 -0.83 -16.02 6.95
CA TYR A 605 0.60 -15.74 7.07
C TYR A 605 0.93 -15.14 8.44
N TRP A 606 0.13 -14.17 8.90
CA TRP A 606 0.27 -13.55 10.21
C TRP A 606 0.19 -14.57 11.35
N SER A 607 -0.84 -15.44 11.35
CA SER A 607 -0.99 -16.53 12.31
C SER A 607 0.23 -17.45 12.31
N THR A 608 0.68 -17.88 11.13
CA THR A 608 1.85 -18.77 10.99
C THR A 608 3.11 -18.14 11.59
N LEU A 609 3.35 -16.85 11.34
CA LEU A 609 4.52 -16.14 11.87
C LEU A 609 4.44 -15.97 13.41
N LEU A 610 3.25 -15.67 13.94
CA LEU A 610 3.04 -15.59 15.39
C LEU A 610 3.32 -16.92 16.08
N ASP A 611 2.81 -18.04 15.54
CA ASP A 611 3.02 -19.37 16.08
C ASP A 611 4.50 -19.77 16.06
N GLN A 612 5.23 -19.44 15.00
CA GLN A 612 6.64 -19.76 14.85
C GLN A 612 7.56 -18.92 15.75
N LEU A 613 7.25 -17.64 15.91
CA LEU A 613 8.16 -16.68 16.54
C LEU A 613 7.75 -16.27 17.94
N ASN A 614 6.51 -16.54 18.33
CA ASN A 614 5.94 -16.25 19.66
C ASN A 614 6.20 -14.79 20.13
N SER A 615 6.29 -13.85 19.20
CA SER A 615 6.48 -12.41 19.45
C SER A 615 5.89 -11.60 18.29
N PRO A 616 4.97 -10.67 18.56
CA PRO A 616 4.44 -9.77 17.54
C PRO A 616 5.52 -8.95 16.85
N GLU A 617 6.55 -8.49 17.58
CA GLU A 617 7.67 -7.73 17.01
C GLU A 617 8.44 -8.57 15.99
N MET A 618 8.74 -9.82 16.35
CA MET A 618 9.45 -10.74 15.45
C MET A 618 8.58 -11.14 14.27
N ALA A 619 7.30 -11.40 14.50
CA ALA A 619 6.34 -11.73 13.43
C ALA A 619 6.15 -10.59 12.43
N LEU A 620 6.03 -9.33 12.88
CA LEU A 620 5.99 -8.16 12.01
C LEU A 620 7.31 -7.97 11.25
N ALA A 621 8.43 -8.16 11.93
CA ALA A 621 9.73 -8.08 11.29
C ALA A 621 9.91 -9.17 10.21
N ALA A 622 9.38 -10.38 10.45
CA ALA A 622 9.36 -11.47 9.47
C ALA A 622 8.41 -11.19 8.31
N TYR A 623 7.26 -10.63 8.60
CA TYR A 623 6.26 -10.26 7.58
C TYR A 623 6.85 -9.32 6.53
N ASN A 624 7.51 -8.25 6.97
CA ASN A 624 8.11 -7.24 6.08
C ASN A 624 9.52 -7.62 5.59
N GLY A 625 10.37 -8.15 6.47
CA GLY A 625 11.79 -8.36 6.19
C GLY A 625 12.18 -9.82 5.87
N GLY A 626 11.24 -10.73 6.00
CA GLY A 626 11.45 -12.18 5.81
C GLY A 626 11.99 -12.91 7.05
N PRO A 627 11.59 -14.17 7.27
CA PRO A 627 11.94 -14.95 8.48
C PRO A 627 13.44 -15.19 8.61
N ASP A 628 14.17 -15.42 7.52
CA ASP A 628 15.63 -15.63 7.55
C ASP A 628 16.40 -14.42 8.11
N ASN A 629 15.90 -13.21 7.88
CA ASN A 629 16.52 -12.02 8.43
C ASN A 629 16.20 -11.84 9.91
N VAL A 630 15.01 -12.25 10.36
CA VAL A 630 14.64 -12.21 11.78
C VAL A 630 15.58 -13.08 12.60
N GLU A 631 15.92 -14.28 12.14
CA GLU A 631 16.87 -15.14 12.84
C GLU A 631 18.24 -14.48 13.00
N LYS A 632 18.73 -13.79 11.95
CA LYS A 632 19.98 -13.03 12.00
C LYS A 632 19.91 -11.83 12.94
N TRP A 633 18.76 -11.19 13.06
CA TRP A 633 18.58 -10.07 14.00
C TRP A 633 18.45 -10.57 15.44
N ARG A 634 17.75 -11.69 15.64
CA ARG A 634 17.60 -12.33 16.94
C ARG A 634 18.95 -12.81 17.49
N SER A 635 19.80 -13.37 16.63
CA SER A 635 21.14 -13.83 17.06
C SER A 635 22.09 -12.71 17.48
N LYS A 636 21.84 -11.46 17.06
CA LYS A 636 22.58 -10.27 17.53
C LYS A 636 22.04 -9.70 18.84
N ALA A 637 20.78 -9.95 19.15
CA ALA A 637 20.05 -9.40 20.29
C ALA A 637 20.08 -10.41 21.44
N LEU A 638 21.11 -10.35 22.29
CA LEU A 638 21.22 -11.23 23.47
C LEU A 638 20.10 -10.99 24.49
N ASP A 639 19.61 -9.74 24.57
CA ASP A 639 18.45 -9.38 25.39
C ASP A 639 17.24 -9.17 24.45
N PRO A 640 16.08 -9.82 24.70
CA PRO A 640 14.87 -9.66 23.89
C PRO A 640 14.44 -8.20 23.71
N GLU A 641 14.68 -7.32 24.68
CA GLU A 641 14.39 -5.89 24.58
C GLU A 641 15.17 -5.19 23.44
N LEU A 642 16.32 -5.74 23.04
CA LEU A 642 17.13 -5.20 21.96
C LEU A 642 16.66 -5.63 20.57
N PHE A 643 15.74 -6.58 20.43
CA PHE A 643 15.38 -7.14 19.13
C PHE A 643 14.98 -6.06 18.11
N VAL A 644 14.01 -5.19 18.47
CA VAL A 644 13.55 -4.13 17.57
C VAL A 644 14.68 -3.14 17.23
N ALA A 645 15.55 -2.86 18.20
CA ALA A 645 16.73 -2.02 18.00
C ALA A 645 17.77 -2.65 17.06
N ASP A 646 17.78 -3.97 16.94
CA ASP A 646 18.71 -4.76 16.14
C ASP A 646 18.19 -5.16 14.76
N ILE A 647 16.94 -4.78 14.42
CA ILE A 647 16.43 -4.92 13.06
C ILE A 647 17.35 -4.17 12.10
N GLY A 648 18.02 -4.91 11.20
CA GLY A 648 19.05 -4.36 10.32
C GLY A 648 18.53 -3.53 9.16
N PHE A 649 17.27 -3.70 8.79
CA PHE A 649 16.63 -2.93 7.71
C PHE A 649 15.84 -1.75 8.27
N THR A 650 16.15 -0.54 7.79
CA THR A 650 15.43 0.68 8.22
C THR A 650 13.94 0.59 7.93
N GLU A 651 13.59 0.06 6.78
CA GLU A 651 12.19 -0.12 6.37
C GLU A 651 11.47 -1.04 7.35
N THR A 652 12.01 -2.22 7.61
CA THR A 652 11.41 -3.20 8.52
C THR A 652 11.30 -2.68 9.95
N LYS A 653 12.34 -2.00 10.45
CA LYS A 653 12.28 -1.37 11.76
C LYS A 653 11.16 -0.32 11.85
N LYS A 654 11.07 0.57 10.87
CA LYS A 654 9.99 1.56 10.79
C LYS A 654 8.62 0.90 10.66
N TYR A 655 8.55 -0.19 9.91
CA TYR A 655 7.34 -0.96 9.73
C TYR A 655 6.83 -1.51 11.08
N VAL A 656 7.67 -2.18 11.85
CA VAL A 656 7.32 -2.70 13.17
C VAL A 656 6.78 -1.58 14.07
N LEU A 657 7.55 -0.49 14.20
CA LEU A 657 7.15 0.65 15.03
C LEU A 657 5.81 1.25 14.58
N ALA A 658 5.60 1.37 13.26
CA ALA A 658 4.39 1.95 12.69
C ALA A 658 3.16 1.05 12.88
N VAL A 659 3.30 -0.27 12.71
CA VAL A 659 2.17 -1.20 12.91
C VAL A 659 1.70 -1.19 14.37
N PHE A 660 2.60 -1.14 15.34
CA PHE A 660 2.23 -0.98 16.75
C PHE A 660 1.49 0.33 17.02
N ALA A 661 1.95 1.44 16.41
CA ALA A 661 1.28 2.72 16.53
C ALA A 661 -0.14 2.70 15.94
N VAL A 662 -0.29 2.13 14.75
CA VAL A 662 -1.58 1.99 14.08
C VAL A 662 -2.51 1.04 14.84
N ARG A 663 -1.97 -0.07 15.36
CA ARG A 663 -2.74 -1.01 16.21
C ARG A 663 -3.32 -0.30 17.44
N ALA A 664 -2.51 0.51 18.12
CA ALA A 664 -2.99 1.28 19.27
C ALA A 664 -4.11 2.26 18.90
N ALA A 665 -4.00 2.91 17.73
CA ALA A 665 -5.05 3.78 17.23
C ALA A 665 -6.36 3.02 16.96
N TYR A 666 -6.30 1.86 16.29
CA TYR A 666 -7.47 1.00 16.08
C TYR A 666 -8.04 0.48 17.42
N ALA A 667 -7.19 0.05 18.34
CA ALA A 667 -7.63 -0.41 19.66
C ALA A 667 -8.35 0.69 20.44
N SER A 668 -7.99 1.96 20.27
CA SER A 668 -8.68 3.09 20.90
C SER A 668 -10.02 3.42 20.24
N LEU A 669 -10.18 3.14 18.94
CA LEU A 669 -11.42 3.39 18.20
C LEU A 669 -12.46 2.29 18.39
N LEU A 670 -12.01 1.06 18.65
CA LEU A 670 -12.86 -0.11 18.77
C LEU A 670 -13.24 -0.43 20.22
N LYS A 671 -12.85 0.42 21.17
CA LYS A 671 -13.33 0.41 22.55
C LYS A 671 -14.72 1.04 22.65
#